data_12dff4484274d5c0286401212da4ab2d
#
_entry.id   12dff4484274d5c0286401212da4ab2d
#
_cell.length_a   1.000
_cell.length_b   1.000
_cell.length_c   1.000
_cell.angle_alpha   90.00
_cell.angle_beta   90.00
_cell.angle_gamma   90.00
#
_symmetry.space_group_name_H-M   'P 1'
#
loop_
_entity.id
_entity.type
_entity.pdbx_description
1 polymer ?
#
loop_
_entity_poly.entity_id
_entity_poly.type
_entity_poly.pdbx_seq_one_letter_code
_entity_poly.pdbx_strand_id
1 'polypeptide(L)'
;MKLKYLLATSAIGISAAVAVPAAAQSTGSVDFDDNVIVVTGARQAGVGGVENPDTTKAKQVLGEEIIRRQRPGQTVNDIVNLVPGVSFQNNDPWGSSGGGFTIRGFGADRVSQTLDGLPLNDSGNYALYTNQQVDPEVLESVNVNLGTTDVDSPTASATGGTINIRTREPGDELGLVATMTIGDVLASGASDTLYGRGFFMVDTGDFTGMGTKAFASVSYTTYGVPYNPYGEIDKTQFNGRIWQDLGDNGDFIAVSGHFNRNRNNFAGSESISDLLELEGGKDRFSIYEGAGEFPCQVDPRVVIGGPGSPGESVDYSDRSGCGAAFYRRYNPSDTGNIRGASRFTITDDLIFTFDPSYQYVKANGGGPDDLRESFFTSGGTDYTGAFRGGYYFGRDLNGDGDLDDEVAGNDPSQTQTHRYGVVANLIYDLNDDHRVRVAYTWDRARHRQTGQITNMLANGEISNPFAIDNPLLDVNGVEVNKRNRLSYAILHQVSGEYRGNFGDLTVKLAMRAPFFERDLTQNCYTTSISGFVDCPNPGFDVTGYETANPNAVAPRSRTIKYDKLLPNLGFIYDFNPDVSLFANYAKGLSVPGTDPLYASLFFDDNDPGANPTPETTDSWDLGLRFKRGDIEAQLGAYYTKYNDRLATAFDPDANDGEGARVYRNLGVVKKWGIDGSVAWRPTGNSLLYVFGSYNDSEIKDDVQDANNVFLPTAGKSESGAPQYSLGARGQIAFGDFEIGTQVKHTGPRYVNDTNENKVGSYTLVDMDVRWTIGEFPTGGDVAVQLNMTNIFDEYYIGFFGGSLDDFGFAQIGAPRAASLSLIIGY
;
A
#
# COMPACT_ATOMS: atom_id res chain seq x y z
N MET A 1 46.07 -53.29 16.00
CA MET A 1 45.58 -54.62 16.23
C MET A 1 44.27 -54.50 17.03
N LYS A 2 43.18 -54.94 16.38
CA LYS A 2 41.78 -55.13 16.86
C LYS A 2 40.97 -53.88 17.23
N LEU A 3 40.27 -53.43 16.19
CA LEU A 3 38.95 -52.80 16.12
C LEU A 3 37.95 -53.45 17.05
N LYS A 4 37.23 -52.69 17.86
CA LYS A 4 35.96 -53.06 18.48
C LYS A 4 34.89 -52.10 18.12
N TYR A 5 33.95 -52.55 17.29
CA TYR A 5 32.67 -51.92 17.03
C TYR A 5 31.86 -51.81 18.34
N LEU A 6 31.42 -50.57 18.66
CA LEU A 6 30.31 -50.34 19.58
C LEU A 6 29.19 -49.73 18.75
N LEU A 7 28.17 -50.52 18.53
CA LEU A 7 26.86 -50.07 18.06
C LEU A 7 26.26 -49.19 19.16
N ALA A 8 26.24 -47.88 18.95
CA ALA A 8 25.35 -46.97 19.64
C ALA A 8 24.08 -46.83 18.81
N THR A 9 23.00 -47.41 19.26
CA THR A 9 21.65 -47.14 18.80
C THR A 9 21.31 -45.69 19.12
N SER A 10 21.40 -44.84 18.12
CA SER A 10 20.88 -43.47 18.19
C SER A 10 19.36 -43.58 18.18
N ALA A 11 18.72 -43.31 19.29
CA ALA A 11 17.32 -43.02 19.37
C ALA A 11 17.15 -41.66 18.60
N ILE A 12 16.57 -41.73 17.43
CA ILE A 12 16.06 -40.55 16.73
C ILE A 12 14.89 -40.04 17.56
N GLY A 13 15.14 -39.07 18.42
CA GLY A 13 14.11 -38.23 18.99
C GLY A 13 13.57 -37.36 17.84
N ILE A 14 12.44 -37.76 17.29
CA ILE A 14 11.63 -36.85 16.45
C ILE A 14 11.13 -35.79 17.43
N SER A 15 11.82 -34.67 17.50
CA SER A 15 11.24 -33.42 17.99
C SER A 15 10.15 -33.07 17.00
N ALA A 16 8.90 -33.47 17.28
CA ALA A 16 7.75 -32.90 16.61
C ALA A 16 7.75 -31.42 16.97
N ALA A 17 8.33 -30.59 16.08
CA ALA A 17 8.00 -29.19 16.06
C ALA A 17 6.48 -29.14 15.92
N VAL A 18 5.78 -28.73 16.94
CA VAL A 18 4.36 -28.41 16.89
C VAL A 18 4.27 -27.16 16.01
N ALA A 19 4.16 -27.36 14.70
CA ALA A 19 3.77 -26.29 13.81
C ALA A 19 2.36 -25.88 14.26
N VAL A 20 2.25 -24.70 14.87
CA VAL A 20 0.96 -24.05 15.11
C VAL A 20 0.32 -23.90 13.73
N PRO A 21 -0.90 -24.39 13.49
CA PRO A 21 -1.52 -24.26 12.19
C PRO A 21 -1.67 -22.78 11.85
N ALA A 22 -1.18 -22.36 10.69
CA ALA A 22 -1.51 -21.07 10.13
C ALA A 22 -3.02 -21.07 9.87
N ALA A 23 -3.76 -20.44 10.75
CA ALA A 23 -5.21 -20.37 10.70
C ALA A 23 -5.63 -19.37 9.62
N ALA A 24 -6.66 -19.67 8.86
CA ALA A 24 -7.30 -18.76 7.90
C ALA A 24 -7.96 -17.61 8.65
N GLN A 25 -7.23 -16.52 8.86
CA GLN A 25 -7.54 -15.54 9.90
C GLN A 25 -8.47 -14.41 9.43
N SER A 26 -9.37 -13.99 10.31
CA SER A 26 -10.10 -12.73 10.30
C SER A 26 -9.12 -11.55 10.47
N THR A 27 -9.62 -10.32 10.49
CA THR A 27 -8.80 -9.13 10.77
C THR A 27 -8.29 -9.10 12.21
N GLY A 28 -9.11 -9.50 13.18
CA GLY A 28 -8.74 -9.59 14.61
C GLY A 28 -7.76 -10.72 14.95
N SER A 29 -7.34 -10.82 16.20
CA SER A 29 -6.31 -11.77 16.69
C SER A 29 -6.72 -13.25 16.67
N VAL A 30 -8.02 -13.54 16.55
CA VAL A 30 -8.55 -14.91 16.48
C VAL A 30 -9.37 -15.09 15.22
N ASP A 31 -9.16 -16.20 14.52
CA ASP A 31 -9.97 -16.55 13.36
C ASP A 31 -11.32 -17.14 13.78
N PHE A 32 -12.38 -16.66 13.13
CA PHE A 32 -13.72 -17.19 13.34
C PHE A 32 -13.97 -18.49 12.59
N ASP A 33 -13.30 -18.70 11.46
CA ASP A 33 -13.48 -19.87 10.61
C ASP A 33 -12.76 -21.12 11.16
N ASP A 34 -11.80 -20.95 12.07
CA ASP A 34 -11.17 -22.09 12.74
C ASP A 34 -12.10 -22.76 13.75
N ASN A 35 -12.36 -24.02 13.52
CA ASN A 35 -12.86 -24.88 14.58
C ASN A 35 -11.74 -25.07 15.59
N VAL A 36 -11.79 -24.36 16.73
CA VAL A 36 -10.93 -24.63 17.86
C VAL A 36 -11.41 -25.92 18.55
N ILE A 37 -11.41 -27.02 17.84
CA ILE A 37 -11.19 -28.29 18.45
C ILE A 37 -9.68 -28.48 18.37
N VAL A 38 -9.01 -28.36 19.49
CA VAL A 38 -7.63 -28.83 19.68
C VAL A 38 -7.65 -30.35 19.46
N VAL A 39 -7.83 -30.77 18.22
CA VAL A 39 -7.48 -32.14 17.84
C VAL A 39 -5.98 -32.07 17.62
N THR A 40 -5.24 -32.75 18.48
CA THR A 40 -3.81 -33.02 18.39
C THR A 40 -3.48 -33.83 17.13
N GLY A 41 -3.68 -33.21 15.99
CA GLY A 41 -3.28 -33.66 14.67
C GLY A 41 -2.84 -32.44 13.89
N ALA A 42 -1.53 -32.37 13.57
CA ALA A 42 -0.98 -31.29 12.77
C ALA A 42 -1.82 -31.11 11.51
N ARG A 43 -2.60 -30.02 11.43
CA ARG A 43 -3.22 -29.57 10.18
C ARG A 43 -2.06 -29.27 9.24
N GLN A 44 -2.05 -29.86 8.07
CA GLN A 44 -1.00 -29.58 7.09
C GLN A 44 -1.13 -28.11 6.66
N ALA A 45 -0.14 -27.30 6.98
CA ALA A 45 -0.07 -25.88 6.61
C ALA A 45 0.17 -25.77 5.11
N GLY A 46 -0.84 -25.92 4.26
CA GLY A 46 -0.79 -25.78 2.81
C GLY A 46 0.29 -26.63 2.10
N VAL A 47 0.53 -26.34 0.85
CA VAL A 47 1.57 -26.96 0.05
C VAL A 47 2.61 -25.90 -0.34
N GLY A 48 3.84 -26.03 0.18
CA GLY A 48 4.93 -25.09 -0.12
C GLY A 48 4.69 -23.67 0.39
N GLY A 49 3.94 -23.50 1.48
CA GLY A 49 3.57 -22.22 2.03
C GLY A 49 2.41 -21.53 1.31
N VAL A 50 1.70 -22.25 0.43
CA VAL A 50 0.46 -21.78 -0.20
C VAL A 50 -0.71 -22.56 0.39
N GLU A 51 -1.71 -21.89 0.94
CA GLU A 51 -2.90 -22.50 1.51
C GLU A 51 -4.18 -21.89 0.95
N ASN A 52 -5.15 -22.74 0.62
CA ASN A 52 -6.52 -22.37 0.28
C ASN A 52 -7.44 -22.80 1.43
N PRO A 53 -7.72 -21.93 2.40
CA PRO A 53 -8.43 -22.30 3.63
C PRO A 53 -9.90 -22.64 3.37
N ASP A 54 -10.47 -23.48 4.25
CA ASP A 54 -11.87 -23.87 4.23
C ASP A 54 -12.77 -22.74 4.72
N THR A 55 -13.02 -21.79 3.85
CA THR A 55 -13.92 -20.65 4.06
C THR A 55 -14.88 -20.50 2.91
N THR A 56 -16.01 -19.85 3.13
CA THR A 56 -16.99 -19.58 2.07
C THR A 56 -16.50 -18.59 1.02
N LYS A 57 -15.36 -17.92 1.26
CA LYS A 57 -14.79 -16.87 0.41
C LYS A 57 -13.73 -17.44 -0.54
N ALA A 58 -13.50 -16.76 -1.67
CA ALA A 58 -12.27 -16.93 -2.44
C ALA A 58 -11.10 -16.31 -1.66
N LYS A 59 -10.29 -17.14 -1.01
CA LYS A 59 -9.20 -16.73 -0.11
C LYS A 59 -7.95 -17.56 -0.37
N GLN A 60 -6.79 -16.92 -0.24
CA GLN A 60 -5.49 -17.59 -0.26
C GLN A 60 -4.60 -17.05 0.85
N VAL A 61 -3.82 -17.94 1.47
CA VAL A 61 -2.82 -17.60 2.48
C VAL A 61 -1.44 -17.94 1.95
N LEU A 62 -0.52 -16.99 2.09
CA LEU A 62 0.90 -17.17 1.83
C LEU A 62 1.61 -17.18 3.17
N GLY A 63 2.11 -18.34 3.57
CA GLY A 63 2.76 -18.58 4.85
C GLY A 63 4.27 -18.34 4.79
N GLU A 64 4.89 -18.46 5.95
CA GLU A 64 6.31 -18.22 6.17
C GLU A 64 7.22 -19.00 5.20
N GLU A 65 6.88 -20.24 4.86
CA GLU A 65 7.69 -21.08 3.94
C GLU A 65 7.90 -20.41 2.58
N ILE A 66 6.85 -19.89 1.94
CA ILE A 66 6.99 -19.25 0.63
C ILE A 66 7.59 -17.85 0.75
N ILE A 67 7.32 -17.13 1.86
CA ILE A 67 7.87 -15.79 2.12
C ILE A 67 9.39 -15.86 2.27
N ARG A 68 9.89 -16.80 3.07
CA ARG A 68 11.33 -16.98 3.34
C ARG A 68 12.15 -17.40 2.13
N ARG A 69 11.50 -18.01 1.13
CA ARG A 69 12.16 -18.52 -0.08
C ARG A 69 12.29 -17.49 -1.18
N GLN A 70 11.68 -16.36 -1.01
CA GLN A 70 11.81 -15.25 -1.94
C GLN A 70 13.00 -14.34 -1.57
N ARG A 71 13.10 -13.19 -2.22
CA ARG A 71 14.17 -12.23 -1.98
C ARG A 71 14.07 -11.63 -0.56
N PRO A 72 15.13 -11.67 0.24
CA PRO A 72 15.16 -10.94 1.52
C PRO A 72 14.87 -9.45 1.32
N GLY A 73 14.06 -8.87 2.20
CA GLY A 73 13.68 -7.45 2.13
C GLY A 73 12.65 -7.09 1.06
N GLN A 74 11.97 -8.08 0.46
CA GLN A 74 10.82 -7.84 -0.42
C GLN A 74 9.66 -7.17 0.31
N THR A 75 8.77 -6.52 -0.43
CA THR A 75 7.57 -5.91 0.14
C THR A 75 6.42 -6.92 0.23
N VAL A 76 5.38 -6.59 1.03
CA VAL A 76 4.15 -7.38 1.06
C VAL A 76 3.48 -7.41 -0.32
N ASN A 77 3.60 -6.34 -1.11
CA ASN A 77 3.04 -6.29 -2.46
C ASN A 77 3.74 -7.27 -3.42
N ASP A 78 5.07 -7.49 -3.27
CA ASP A 78 5.78 -8.54 -4.00
C ASP A 78 5.24 -9.93 -3.62
N ILE A 79 5.01 -10.17 -2.33
CA ILE A 79 4.49 -11.44 -1.82
C ILE A 79 3.09 -11.72 -2.39
N VAL A 80 2.14 -10.78 -2.28
CA VAL A 80 0.77 -11.00 -2.77
C VAL A 80 0.67 -11.05 -4.29
N ASN A 81 1.70 -10.66 -5.02
CA ASN A 81 1.76 -10.80 -6.48
C ASN A 81 1.76 -12.26 -6.96
N LEU A 82 1.94 -13.23 -6.05
CA LEU A 82 1.76 -14.67 -6.28
C LEU A 82 0.30 -15.14 -6.19
N VAL A 83 -0.62 -14.29 -5.72
CA VAL A 83 -2.03 -14.66 -5.59
C VAL A 83 -2.75 -14.47 -6.94
N PRO A 84 -3.56 -15.42 -7.41
CA PRO A 84 -4.37 -15.23 -8.61
C PRO A 84 -5.29 -14.00 -8.47
N GLY A 85 -5.49 -13.26 -9.55
CA GLY A 85 -6.29 -12.03 -9.54
C GLY A 85 -5.57 -10.79 -8.98
N VAL A 86 -4.38 -10.94 -8.39
CA VAL A 86 -3.53 -9.83 -7.96
C VAL A 86 -2.53 -9.48 -9.07
N SER A 87 -2.38 -8.19 -9.35
CA SER A 87 -1.36 -7.67 -10.26
C SER A 87 -0.65 -6.50 -9.60
N PHE A 88 0.59 -6.74 -9.20
CA PHE A 88 1.49 -5.71 -8.67
C PHE A 88 2.44 -5.24 -9.77
N GLN A 89 2.52 -3.95 -9.98
CA GLN A 89 3.44 -3.30 -10.90
C GLN A 89 4.45 -2.53 -10.07
N ASN A 90 5.67 -3.03 -10.05
CA ASN A 90 6.79 -2.47 -9.33
C ASN A 90 7.61 -1.58 -10.26
N ASN A 91 8.05 -0.42 -9.80
CA ASN A 91 8.88 0.53 -10.53
C ASN A 91 10.36 0.49 -10.12
N ASP A 92 10.71 -0.27 -9.10
CA ASP A 92 12.10 -0.55 -8.73
C ASP A 92 12.27 -2.02 -8.31
N PRO A 93 13.47 -2.62 -8.49
CA PRO A 93 13.68 -4.03 -8.17
C PRO A 93 13.71 -4.33 -6.68
N TRP A 94 13.75 -3.30 -5.81
CA TRP A 94 13.88 -3.45 -4.36
C TRP A 94 12.58 -3.15 -3.60
N GLY A 95 11.64 -2.42 -4.24
CA GLY A 95 10.25 -2.28 -3.80
C GLY A 95 9.95 -1.10 -2.88
N SER A 96 10.91 -0.24 -2.52
CA SER A 96 10.65 0.87 -1.60
C SER A 96 10.43 2.23 -2.27
N SER A 97 10.57 2.34 -3.60
CA SER A 97 10.34 3.60 -4.32
C SER A 97 8.89 3.76 -4.81
N GLY A 98 8.04 2.77 -4.62
CA GLY A 98 6.62 2.83 -5.00
C GLY A 98 6.16 1.64 -5.82
N GLY A 99 5.08 1.84 -6.57
CA GLY A 99 4.37 0.82 -7.32
C GLY A 99 2.91 0.76 -6.90
N GLY A 100 2.09 0.09 -7.67
CA GLY A 100 0.67 -0.10 -7.39
C GLY A 100 0.20 -1.50 -7.68
N PHE A 101 -0.86 -1.93 -7.03
CA PHE A 101 -1.46 -3.22 -7.33
C PHE A 101 -2.98 -3.13 -7.53
N THR A 102 -3.52 -4.15 -8.18
CA THR A 102 -4.96 -4.36 -8.30
C THR A 102 -5.32 -5.76 -7.84
N ILE A 103 -6.51 -5.93 -7.27
CA ILE A 103 -7.14 -7.23 -7.03
C ILE A 103 -8.42 -7.30 -7.85
N ARG A 104 -8.53 -8.25 -8.81
CA ARG A 104 -9.68 -8.35 -9.73
C ARG A 104 -10.05 -7.01 -10.38
N GLY A 105 -9.03 -6.20 -10.71
CA GLY A 105 -9.20 -4.87 -11.27
C GLY A 105 -9.62 -3.77 -10.31
N PHE A 106 -9.69 -4.01 -9.01
CA PHE A 106 -9.85 -2.96 -8.00
C PHE A 106 -8.48 -2.43 -7.60
N GLY A 107 -8.30 -1.11 -7.62
CA GLY A 107 -7.08 -0.46 -7.19
C GLY A 107 -6.80 -0.62 -5.70
N ALA A 108 -5.55 -0.39 -5.29
CA ALA A 108 -5.09 -0.54 -3.92
C ALA A 108 -5.87 0.32 -2.90
N ASP A 109 -6.37 1.47 -3.33
CA ASP A 109 -7.22 2.38 -2.55
C ASP A 109 -8.62 1.80 -2.22
N ARG A 110 -9.01 0.71 -2.88
CA ARG A 110 -10.25 -0.04 -2.67
C ARG A 110 -10.04 -1.40 -2.03
N VAL A 111 -8.82 -1.69 -1.61
CA VAL A 111 -8.42 -2.92 -0.91
C VAL A 111 -8.03 -2.58 0.52
N SER A 112 -8.66 -3.21 1.50
CA SER A 112 -8.25 -3.08 2.90
C SER A 112 -6.95 -3.82 3.14
N GLN A 113 -5.91 -3.15 3.62
CA GLN A 113 -4.70 -3.81 4.09
C GLN A 113 -4.55 -3.58 5.59
N THR A 114 -4.38 -4.66 6.35
CA THR A 114 -4.18 -4.58 7.81
C THR A 114 -2.91 -5.28 8.24
N LEU A 115 -2.32 -4.80 9.34
CA LEU A 115 -1.20 -5.41 10.04
C LEU A 115 -1.65 -5.71 11.47
N ASP A 116 -1.80 -6.99 11.81
CA ASP A 116 -2.36 -7.45 13.10
C ASP A 116 -3.62 -6.65 13.51
N GLY A 117 -4.55 -6.44 12.57
CA GLY A 117 -5.79 -5.70 12.79
C GLY A 117 -5.70 -4.17 12.61
N LEU A 118 -4.51 -3.57 12.60
CA LEU A 118 -4.33 -2.14 12.31
C LEU A 118 -4.46 -1.87 10.81
N PRO A 119 -5.33 -0.94 10.34
CA PRO A 119 -5.38 -0.56 8.94
C PRO A 119 -4.11 0.19 8.50
N LEU A 120 -3.49 -0.25 7.41
CA LEU A 120 -2.34 0.39 6.78
C LEU A 120 -2.71 1.42 5.70
N ASN A 121 -3.92 1.33 5.14
CA ASN A 121 -4.40 2.37 4.24
C ASN A 121 -4.38 3.73 4.93
N ASP A 122 -3.85 4.74 4.26
CA ASP A 122 -3.89 6.09 4.82
C ASP A 122 -5.35 6.53 5.08
N SER A 123 -5.54 7.38 6.07
CA SER A 123 -6.88 7.80 6.46
C SER A 123 -7.45 8.92 5.58
N GLY A 124 -6.66 9.43 4.64
CA GLY A 124 -7.08 10.41 3.65
C GLY A 124 -7.71 9.74 2.43
N ASN A 125 -6.88 9.33 1.48
CA ASN A 125 -7.30 8.78 0.19
C ASN A 125 -7.20 7.25 0.13
N TYR A 126 -6.97 6.57 1.23
CA TYR A 126 -6.82 5.11 1.36
C TYR A 126 -5.65 4.52 0.59
N ALA A 127 -4.66 5.33 0.22
CA ALA A 127 -3.46 4.88 -0.45
C ALA A 127 -2.64 3.91 0.41
N LEU A 128 -1.90 3.02 -0.24
CA LEU A 128 -0.97 2.07 0.37
C LEU A 128 0.45 2.38 -0.11
N TYR A 129 1.37 2.52 0.84
CA TYR A 129 2.75 2.90 0.56
C TYR A 129 3.70 1.75 0.84
N THR A 130 4.43 1.27 -0.18
CA THR A 130 5.36 0.15 -0.06
C THR A 130 6.51 0.44 0.90
N ASN A 131 6.99 1.68 0.93
CA ASN A 131 8.08 2.12 1.82
C ASN A 131 7.70 2.14 3.31
N GLN A 132 6.41 2.01 3.65
CA GLN A 132 5.90 1.98 5.03
C GLN A 132 5.57 0.56 5.53
N GLN A 133 5.73 -0.45 4.68
CA GLN A 133 5.48 -1.85 5.04
C GLN A 133 6.60 -2.41 5.91
N VAL A 134 6.25 -3.39 6.76
CA VAL A 134 7.20 -4.07 7.66
C VAL A 134 8.18 -4.97 6.92
N ASP A 135 9.30 -5.30 7.56
CA ASP A 135 10.25 -6.27 7.04
C ASP A 135 9.60 -7.65 6.86
N PRO A 136 9.84 -8.37 5.75
CA PRO A 136 9.25 -9.68 5.52
C PRO A 136 9.72 -10.75 6.50
N GLU A 137 10.88 -10.57 7.12
CA GLU A 137 11.44 -11.51 8.11
C GLU A 137 10.63 -11.55 9.43
N VAL A 138 9.79 -10.55 9.71
CA VAL A 138 8.90 -10.55 10.88
C VAL A 138 7.49 -11.05 10.57
N LEU A 139 7.23 -11.51 9.34
CA LEU A 139 5.92 -11.99 8.93
C LEU A 139 5.74 -13.49 9.21
N GLU A 140 4.56 -13.86 9.68
CA GLU A 140 4.07 -15.23 9.74
C GLU A 140 3.31 -15.59 8.46
N SER A 141 2.37 -14.73 8.06
CA SER A 141 1.54 -14.97 6.89
C SER A 141 0.94 -13.70 6.31
N VAL A 142 0.53 -13.80 5.04
CA VAL A 142 -0.26 -12.79 4.35
C VAL A 142 -1.53 -13.45 3.81
N ASN A 143 -2.67 -13.01 4.28
CA ASN A 143 -3.98 -13.55 3.94
C ASN A 143 -4.69 -12.61 2.94
N VAL A 144 -5.12 -13.13 1.80
CA VAL A 144 -5.77 -12.35 0.75
C VAL A 144 -7.19 -12.85 0.51
N ASN A 145 -8.18 -12.01 0.75
CA ASN A 145 -9.56 -12.25 0.33
C ASN A 145 -9.81 -11.53 -1.00
N LEU A 146 -10.24 -12.27 -2.02
CA LEU A 146 -10.49 -11.74 -3.35
C LEU A 146 -11.93 -11.19 -3.45
N GLY A 147 -12.07 -9.87 -3.59
CA GLY A 147 -13.37 -9.23 -3.82
C GLY A 147 -14.32 -9.20 -2.61
N THR A 148 -13.88 -9.63 -1.43
CA THR A 148 -14.71 -9.67 -0.22
C THR A 148 -13.97 -9.13 0.99
N THR A 149 -14.72 -8.63 1.98
CA THR A 149 -14.17 -8.02 3.21
C THR A 149 -14.47 -8.90 4.41
N ASP A 150 -13.58 -8.92 5.38
CA ASP A 150 -13.82 -9.58 6.67
C ASP A 150 -14.85 -8.81 7.50
N VAL A 151 -15.60 -9.55 8.34
CA VAL A 151 -16.74 -8.99 9.09
C VAL A 151 -16.29 -7.96 10.13
N ASP A 152 -15.12 -8.15 10.70
CA ASP A 152 -14.48 -7.27 11.69
C ASP A 152 -13.50 -6.24 11.10
N SER A 153 -13.39 -6.14 9.76
CA SER A 153 -12.46 -5.21 9.09
C SER A 153 -12.69 -3.75 9.50
N PRO A 154 -11.64 -3.03 9.92
CA PRO A 154 -11.73 -1.64 10.36
C PRO A 154 -11.68 -0.63 9.21
N THR A 155 -11.70 -1.07 7.96
CA THR A 155 -11.49 -0.18 6.82
C THR A 155 -12.82 0.27 6.22
N ALA A 156 -12.91 1.56 5.92
CA ALA A 156 -14.06 2.18 5.26
C ALA A 156 -13.98 2.07 3.71
N SER A 157 -12.88 1.60 3.16
CA SER A 157 -12.69 1.37 1.72
C SER A 157 -12.20 -0.06 1.49
N ALA A 158 -13.08 -0.95 1.01
CA ALA A 158 -12.80 -2.37 0.86
C ALA A 158 -13.71 -3.07 -0.16
N THR A 159 -14.08 -2.41 -1.25
CA THR A 159 -14.87 -3.04 -2.33
C THR A 159 -14.08 -4.09 -3.10
N GLY A 160 -12.75 -3.99 -3.13
CA GLY A 160 -11.85 -4.89 -3.87
C GLY A 160 -11.36 -6.11 -3.08
N GLY A 161 -11.61 -6.17 -1.77
CA GLY A 161 -11.15 -7.26 -0.91
C GLY A 161 -10.25 -6.83 0.24
N THR A 162 -9.56 -7.78 0.86
CA THR A 162 -8.67 -7.52 2.00
C THR A 162 -7.34 -8.26 1.89
N ILE A 163 -6.29 -7.64 2.42
CA ILE A 163 -4.97 -8.24 2.67
C ILE A 163 -4.69 -8.10 4.17
N ASN A 164 -4.74 -9.21 4.90
CA ASN A 164 -4.44 -9.23 6.33
C ASN A 164 -3.02 -9.78 6.53
N ILE A 165 -2.13 -8.93 7.05
CA ILE A 165 -0.73 -9.24 7.33
C ILE A 165 -0.63 -9.63 8.80
N ARG A 166 0.04 -10.76 9.07
CA ARG A 166 0.30 -11.23 10.42
C ARG A 166 1.79 -11.22 10.71
N THR A 167 2.14 -10.67 11.85
CA THR A 167 3.50 -10.79 12.38
C THR A 167 3.64 -12.07 13.17
N ARG A 168 4.84 -12.65 13.08
CA ARG A 168 5.17 -13.90 13.77
C ARG A 168 5.04 -13.76 15.29
N GLU A 169 4.76 -14.87 15.94
CA GLU A 169 4.89 -15.04 17.37
C GLU A 169 6.39 -15.13 17.76
N PRO A 170 6.84 -14.56 18.88
CA PRO A 170 8.20 -14.80 19.37
C PRO A 170 8.45 -16.27 19.62
N GLY A 171 9.66 -16.76 19.30
CA GLY A 171 10.06 -18.15 19.53
C GLY A 171 10.15 -18.52 21.02
N ASP A 172 9.98 -19.80 21.34
CA ASP A 172 10.12 -20.32 22.72
C ASP A 172 11.58 -20.45 23.18
N GLU A 173 12.53 -20.48 22.24
CA GLU A 173 13.96 -20.57 22.50
C GLU A 173 14.68 -19.29 22.05
N LEU A 174 15.86 -19.06 22.61
CA LEU A 174 16.73 -17.96 22.18
C LEU A 174 17.12 -18.15 20.71
N GLY A 175 16.74 -17.21 19.88
CA GLY A 175 16.99 -17.22 18.43
C GLY A 175 17.68 -15.96 17.95
N LEU A 176 18.39 -16.09 16.84
CA LEU A 176 19.02 -14.98 16.13
C LEU A 176 18.73 -15.12 14.64
N VAL A 177 18.26 -14.04 14.01
CA VAL A 177 18.16 -13.95 12.55
C VAL A 177 18.96 -12.74 12.09
N ALA A 178 19.84 -12.93 11.11
CA ALA A 178 20.56 -11.85 10.48
C ALA A 178 20.61 -12.04 8.96
N THR A 179 20.39 -10.95 8.23
CA THR A 179 20.51 -10.94 6.76
C THR A 179 21.35 -9.75 6.33
N MET A 180 22.34 -10.00 5.51
CA MET A 180 23.14 -8.95 4.85
C MET A 180 23.04 -9.14 3.35
N THR A 181 22.60 -8.11 2.65
CA THR A 181 22.37 -8.16 1.20
C THR A 181 23.10 -7.03 0.52
N ILE A 182 23.73 -7.35 -0.60
CA ILE A 182 24.26 -6.39 -1.58
C ILE A 182 23.63 -6.70 -2.94
N GLY A 183 23.42 -5.69 -3.76
CA GLY A 183 22.82 -5.89 -5.07
C GLY A 183 23.04 -4.70 -5.98
N ASP A 184 22.66 -4.86 -7.25
CA ASP A 184 22.74 -3.79 -8.22
C ASP A 184 21.76 -4.03 -9.39
N VAL A 185 21.42 -2.97 -10.11
CA VAL A 185 20.73 -3.02 -11.39
C VAL A 185 21.74 -3.42 -12.46
N LEU A 186 21.40 -4.49 -13.20
CA LEU A 186 22.27 -5.05 -14.25
C LEU A 186 21.85 -4.64 -15.66
N ALA A 187 20.96 -3.66 -15.79
CA ALA A 187 20.50 -3.13 -17.06
C ALA A 187 21.52 -2.12 -17.61
N SER A 188 21.73 -2.16 -18.93
CA SER A 188 22.65 -1.21 -19.59
C SER A 188 22.06 0.20 -19.56
N GLY A 189 22.87 1.18 -19.12
CA GLY A 189 22.50 2.58 -19.02
C GLY A 189 21.98 3.02 -17.65
N ALA A 190 21.79 2.09 -16.70
CA ALA A 190 21.48 2.45 -15.34
C ALA A 190 22.66 3.20 -14.69
N SER A 191 22.35 4.26 -13.94
CA SER A 191 23.30 5.00 -13.12
C SER A 191 23.60 4.26 -11.80
N ASP A 192 24.27 4.91 -10.86
CA ASP A 192 24.60 4.34 -9.55
C ASP A 192 23.33 3.87 -8.79
N THR A 193 23.15 2.55 -8.73
CA THR A 193 21.96 1.90 -8.16
C THR A 193 22.31 0.86 -7.11
N LEU A 194 23.55 0.94 -6.55
CA LEU A 194 24.04 -0.03 -5.58
C LEU A 194 23.05 -0.19 -4.42
N TYR A 195 22.62 -1.42 -4.19
CA TYR A 195 21.71 -1.80 -3.13
C TYR A 195 22.50 -2.37 -1.94
N GLY A 196 22.21 -1.87 -0.75
CA GLY A 196 22.71 -2.41 0.50
C GLY A 196 21.57 -2.57 1.51
N ARG A 197 21.46 -3.76 2.14
CA ARG A 197 20.53 -3.99 3.23
C ARG A 197 21.14 -4.83 4.33
N GLY A 198 20.92 -4.43 5.58
CA GLY A 198 21.18 -5.20 6.78
C GLY A 198 19.88 -5.39 7.57
N PHE A 199 19.60 -6.62 8.02
CA PHE A 199 18.53 -6.94 8.94
C PHE A 199 19.10 -7.76 10.11
N PHE A 200 18.63 -7.48 11.32
CA PHE A 200 19.00 -8.19 12.52
C PHE A 200 17.79 -8.34 13.44
N MET A 201 17.55 -9.54 13.97
CA MET A 201 16.48 -9.85 14.92
C MET A 201 16.98 -10.83 15.98
N VAL A 202 16.51 -10.61 17.19
CA VAL A 202 16.73 -11.51 18.33
C VAL A 202 15.38 -11.93 18.89
N ASP A 203 15.17 -13.22 19.06
CA ASP A 203 14.14 -13.84 19.89
C ASP A 203 14.71 -14.13 21.29
N THR A 204 14.00 -13.80 22.32
CA THR A 204 14.45 -14.00 23.70
C THR A 204 14.25 -15.43 24.21
N GLY A 205 13.37 -16.20 23.55
CA GLY A 205 12.77 -17.37 24.13
C GLY A 205 11.84 -17.04 25.31
N ASP A 206 11.27 -18.05 25.95
CA ASP A 206 10.57 -17.87 27.25
C ASP A 206 11.58 -17.57 28.35
N PHE A 207 11.89 -16.30 28.58
CA PHE A 207 12.89 -15.85 29.56
C PHE A 207 12.39 -15.86 31.01
N THR A 208 11.11 -16.09 31.22
CA THR A 208 10.51 -16.15 32.56
C THR A 208 10.22 -17.57 33.00
N GLY A 209 10.11 -18.52 32.07
CA GLY A 209 9.57 -19.89 32.32
C GLY A 209 8.09 -19.88 32.60
N MET A 210 7.37 -18.78 32.26
CA MET A 210 5.93 -18.63 32.46
C MET A 210 5.23 -18.16 31.15
N GLY A 211 5.86 -18.39 29.99
CA GLY A 211 5.33 -18.03 28.69
C GLY A 211 5.51 -16.54 28.30
N THR A 212 6.48 -15.84 28.97
CA THR A 212 6.82 -14.48 28.51
C THR A 212 7.96 -14.54 27.50
N LYS A 213 7.69 -14.14 26.28
CA LYS A 213 8.64 -14.18 25.17
C LYS A 213 8.59 -12.89 24.35
N ALA A 214 9.68 -12.54 23.67
CA ALA A 214 9.75 -11.33 22.88
C ALA A 214 10.68 -11.50 21.69
N PHE A 215 10.47 -10.70 20.64
CA PHE A 215 11.50 -10.42 19.66
C PHE A 215 11.68 -8.92 19.45
N ALA A 216 12.86 -8.54 18.97
CA ALA A 216 13.16 -7.20 18.50
C ALA A 216 14.01 -7.28 17.23
N SER A 217 13.73 -6.43 16.25
CA SER A 217 14.48 -6.35 15.00
C SER A 217 14.81 -4.92 14.61
N VAL A 218 15.89 -4.78 13.84
CA VAL A 218 16.28 -3.55 13.17
C VAL A 218 16.72 -3.87 11.75
N SER A 219 16.34 -3.02 10.79
CA SER A 219 16.85 -3.07 9.43
C SER A 219 17.27 -1.69 8.93
N TYR A 220 18.25 -1.70 8.02
CA TYR A 220 18.64 -0.54 7.25
C TYR A 220 18.78 -0.91 5.79
N THR A 221 18.20 -0.10 4.91
CA THR A 221 18.18 -0.31 3.46
C THR A 221 18.56 0.99 2.77
N THR A 222 19.49 0.93 1.81
CA THR A 222 19.85 2.07 0.97
C THR A 222 20.12 1.63 -0.46
N TYR A 223 19.73 2.43 -1.44
CA TYR A 223 20.02 2.23 -2.86
C TYR A 223 19.66 3.44 -3.71
N GLY A 224 20.27 3.55 -4.90
CA GLY A 224 19.89 4.52 -5.92
C GLY A 224 18.63 4.07 -6.70
N VAL A 225 17.75 4.99 -6.99
CA VAL A 225 16.52 4.73 -7.76
C VAL A 225 16.86 4.53 -9.24
N PRO A 226 16.43 3.44 -9.90
CA PRO A 226 16.91 3.07 -11.24
C PRO A 226 16.73 4.13 -12.33
N TYR A 227 15.62 4.87 -12.27
CA TYR A 227 15.27 5.89 -13.28
C TYR A 227 15.41 7.33 -12.75
N ASN A 228 16.13 7.51 -11.66
CA ASN A 228 16.41 8.82 -11.09
C ASN A 228 17.91 8.86 -10.72
N PRO A 229 18.76 9.40 -11.58
CA PRO A 229 20.23 9.33 -11.39
C PRO A 229 20.72 10.00 -10.11
N TYR A 230 19.88 10.79 -9.46
CA TYR A 230 20.21 11.51 -8.21
C TYR A 230 19.24 11.13 -7.07
N GLY A 231 18.34 10.20 -7.33
CA GLY A 231 17.37 9.73 -6.35
C GLY A 231 17.90 8.59 -5.51
N GLU A 232 17.74 8.70 -4.22
CA GLU A 232 18.15 7.70 -3.23
C GLU A 232 16.98 7.23 -2.38
N ILE A 233 17.07 6.00 -1.94
CA ILE A 233 16.24 5.42 -0.89
C ILE A 233 17.13 5.21 0.34
N ASP A 234 16.71 5.74 1.48
CA ASP A 234 17.28 5.50 2.79
C ASP A 234 16.16 5.15 3.76
N LYS A 235 16.15 3.92 4.25
CA LYS A 235 15.08 3.37 5.07
C LYS A 235 15.64 2.67 6.29
N THR A 236 15.21 3.09 7.49
CA THR A 236 15.48 2.41 8.75
C THR A 236 14.19 1.93 9.37
N GLN A 237 14.15 0.67 9.80
CA GLN A 237 12.98 0.09 10.47
C GLN A 237 13.35 -0.55 11.79
N PHE A 238 12.41 -0.49 12.73
CA PHE A 238 12.44 -1.19 14.01
C PHE A 238 11.11 -1.94 14.17
N ASN A 239 11.17 -3.22 14.54
CA ASN A 239 10.02 -4.02 14.88
C ASN A 239 10.25 -4.71 16.21
N GLY A 240 9.19 -4.96 16.98
CA GLY A 240 9.26 -5.73 18.19
C GLY A 240 7.90 -6.23 18.61
N ARG A 241 7.89 -7.36 19.34
CA ARG A 241 6.69 -7.95 19.91
C ARG A 241 7.03 -8.57 21.25
N ILE A 242 6.19 -8.31 22.24
CA ILE A 242 6.20 -8.99 23.53
C ILE A 242 4.91 -9.79 23.60
N TRP A 243 5.04 -11.02 24.03
CA TRP A 243 3.97 -12.00 24.17
C TRP A 243 3.96 -12.57 25.59
N GLN A 244 2.78 -12.77 26.14
CA GLN A 244 2.57 -13.45 27.41
C GLN A 244 1.47 -14.48 27.28
N ASP A 245 1.80 -15.76 27.48
CA ASP A 245 0.82 -16.82 27.61
C ASP A 245 0.05 -16.71 28.96
N LEU A 246 -1.25 -16.92 28.90
CA LEU A 246 -2.14 -16.85 30.07
C LEU A 246 -2.77 -18.20 30.36
N GLY A 247 -2.02 -19.07 31.07
CA GLY A 247 -2.44 -20.46 31.36
C GLY A 247 -2.30 -21.39 30.16
N ASP A 248 -3.05 -22.49 30.14
CA ASP A 248 -2.87 -23.61 29.19
C ASP A 248 -3.95 -23.65 28.09
N ASN A 249 -4.88 -22.69 28.05
CA ASN A 249 -6.02 -22.67 27.12
C ASN A 249 -5.73 -21.94 25.79
N GLY A 250 -4.46 -21.56 25.52
CA GLY A 250 -4.09 -20.74 24.38
C GLY A 250 -4.51 -19.26 24.53
N ASP A 251 -4.78 -18.81 25.75
CA ASP A 251 -5.03 -17.42 26.07
C ASP A 251 -3.72 -16.65 26.12
N PHE A 252 -3.75 -15.41 25.63
CA PHE A 252 -2.56 -14.58 25.58
C PHE A 252 -2.88 -13.09 25.58
N ILE A 253 -1.85 -12.31 25.86
CA ILE A 253 -1.77 -10.87 25.58
C ILE A 253 -0.47 -10.60 24.84
N ALA A 254 -0.52 -9.83 23.78
CA ALA A 254 0.66 -9.40 23.05
C ALA A 254 0.61 -7.90 22.77
N VAL A 255 1.80 -7.28 22.72
CA VAL A 255 1.98 -5.90 22.28
C VAL A 255 3.08 -5.88 21.22
N SER A 256 2.76 -5.34 20.06
CA SER A 256 3.69 -5.20 18.94
C SER A 256 3.94 -3.71 18.65
N GLY A 257 5.17 -3.38 18.27
CA GLY A 257 5.57 -2.06 17.84
C GLY A 257 6.28 -2.09 16.49
N HIS A 258 6.06 -1.04 15.70
CA HIS A 258 6.77 -0.81 14.45
C HIS A 258 7.11 0.67 14.33
N PHE A 259 8.32 0.99 13.90
CA PHE A 259 8.73 2.33 13.52
C PHE A 259 9.56 2.29 12.26
N ASN A 260 9.28 3.21 11.33
CA ASN A 260 9.90 3.28 10.03
C ASN A 260 10.25 4.74 9.71
N ARG A 261 11.52 4.98 9.39
CA ARG A 261 12.05 6.27 8.96
C ARG A 261 12.52 6.14 7.52
N ASN A 262 11.91 6.89 6.62
CA ASN A 262 12.32 7.01 5.22
C ASN A 262 12.84 8.39 4.92
N ARG A 263 13.94 8.44 4.16
CA ARG A 263 14.48 9.66 3.55
C ARG A 263 14.76 9.31 2.09
N ASN A 264 13.70 9.40 1.30
CA ASN A 264 13.72 8.88 -0.05
C ASN A 264 13.28 9.93 -1.06
N ASN A 265 13.88 9.87 -2.24
CA ASN A 265 13.31 10.42 -3.45
C ASN A 265 12.36 9.40 -4.05
N PHE A 266 11.44 9.84 -4.90
CA PHE A 266 10.60 8.91 -5.63
C PHE A 266 10.88 8.97 -7.13
N ALA A 267 10.72 7.83 -7.79
CA ALA A 267 10.71 7.80 -9.24
C ALA A 267 9.56 8.69 -9.72
N GLY A 268 9.81 9.58 -10.63
CA GLY A 268 8.75 10.37 -11.24
C GLY A 268 7.85 9.55 -12.13
N SER A 269 6.88 10.21 -12.68
CA SER A 269 5.95 9.64 -13.64
C SER A 269 6.02 10.47 -14.90
N GLU A 270 6.24 9.79 -16.02
CA GLU A 270 6.25 10.40 -17.35
C GLU A 270 4.90 10.22 -18.04
N SER A 271 4.66 11.01 -19.07
CA SER A 271 3.50 10.83 -19.92
C SER A 271 3.49 9.39 -20.50
N ILE A 272 2.35 8.72 -20.45
CA ILE A 272 2.21 7.37 -21.05
C ILE A 272 2.50 7.42 -22.55
N SER A 273 2.16 8.51 -23.25
CA SER A 273 2.47 8.69 -24.67
C SER A 273 3.98 8.61 -24.92
N ASP A 274 4.79 9.30 -24.14
CA ASP A 274 6.24 9.30 -24.29
C ASP A 274 6.84 7.93 -24.01
N LEU A 275 6.32 7.25 -22.98
CA LEU A 275 6.74 5.87 -22.65
C LEU A 275 6.36 4.87 -23.73
N LEU A 276 5.23 5.04 -24.42
CA LEU A 276 4.82 4.18 -25.52
C LEU A 276 5.67 4.38 -26.78
N GLU A 277 6.29 5.54 -26.97
CA GLU A 277 7.20 5.84 -28.07
C GLU A 277 8.59 5.23 -27.90
N LEU A 278 8.98 4.82 -26.67
CA LEU A 278 10.25 4.16 -26.40
C LEU A 278 10.29 2.76 -27.03
N GLU A 279 10.88 2.61 -28.20
CA GLU A 279 11.03 1.33 -28.91
C GLU A 279 11.83 0.31 -28.07
N GLY A 280 11.11 -0.68 -27.47
CA GLY A 280 11.73 -1.77 -26.70
C GLY A 280 12.52 -1.31 -25.47
N GLY A 281 12.21 -0.14 -24.92
CA GLY A 281 12.90 0.44 -23.77
C GLY A 281 14.30 0.95 -24.07
N LYS A 282 14.61 1.16 -25.34
CA LYS A 282 15.83 1.84 -25.74
C LYS A 282 15.84 3.24 -25.15
N ASP A 283 16.97 3.62 -24.58
CA ASP A 283 17.18 4.92 -23.95
C ASP A 283 16.24 5.20 -22.74
N ARG A 284 15.62 4.18 -22.14
CA ARG A 284 14.69 4.30 -21.00
C ARG A 284 15.30 5.00 -19.79
N PHE A 285 16.61 4.92 -19.62
CA PHE A 285 17.32 5.62 -18.54
C PHE A 285 17.61 7.09 -18.88
N SER A 286 17.61 7.46 -20.15
CA SER A 286 17.86 8.84 -20.59
C SER A 286 16.58 9.70 -20.66
N ILE A 287 15.39 9.08 -20.58
CA ILE A 287 14.14 9.85 -20.56
C ILE A 287 14.08 10.85 -19.39
N TYR A 288 14.83 10.55 -18.35
CA TYR A 288 14.96 11.38 -17.15
C TYR A 288 16.28 12.13 -17.09
N GLU A 289 17.16 12.02 -18.10
CA GLU A 289 18.35 12.84 -18.25
C GLU A 289 17.97 14.28 -18.63
N GLY A 290 17.19 14.93 -17.75
CA GLY A 290 16.95 16.35 -17.85
C GLY A 290 18.28 17.10 -17.75
N ALA A 291 18.36 18.22 -18.44
CA ALA A 291 19.56 19.05 -18.47
C ALA A 291 20.07 19.40 -17.07
N GLY A 292 21.36 19.19 -16.82
CA GLY A 292 22.07 19.66 -15.65
C GLY A 292 22.63 18.57 -14.76
N GLU A 293 23.72 18.90 -14.08
CA GLU A 293 24.43 18.04 -13.13
C GLU A 293 23.92 18.30 -11.70
N PHE A 294 23.75 17.23 -10.93
CA PHE A 294 23.48 17.33 -9.50
C PHE A 294 24.67 16.73 -8.74
N PRO A 295 25.15 17.30 -7.63
CA PRO A 295 24.72 18.56 -7.02
C PRO A 295 25.05 19.76 -7.92
N CYS A 296 24.09 20.65 -8.06
CA CYS A 296 24.22 21.85 -8.87
C CYS A 296 24.72 23.03 -8.02
N GLN A 297 25.01 24.15 -8.68
CA GLN A 297 25.20 25.41 -7.98
C GLN A 297 23.97 26.31 -8.26
N VAL A 298 22.93 26.17 -7.43
CA VAL A 298 21.88 27.18 -7.35
C VAL A 298 22.38 28.24 -6.40
N ASP A 299 22.73 29.41 -6.90
CA ASP A 299 22.86 30.58 -6.02
C ASP A 299 21.47 31.25 -5.94
N PRO A 300 20.76 31.13 -4.78
CA PRO A 300 19.50 31.83 -4.61
C PRO A 300 19.63 33.36 -4.67
N ARG A 301 20.84 33.85 -4.78
CA ARG A 301 21.19 35.27 -4.93
C ARG A 301 21.63 35.63 -6.34
N VAL A 302 21.56 34.73 -7.30
CA VAL A 302 21.88 35.04 -8.70
C VAL A 302 20.69 35.82 -9.29
N VAL A 303 20.91 37.09 -9.40
CA VAL A 303 20.06 38.06 -10.06
C VAL A 303 20.31 37.97 -11.56
N ILE A 304 19.30 37.64 -12.34
CA ILE A 304 19.37 37.77 -13.82
C ILE A 304 19.13 39.19 -14.17
N GLY A 305 20.20 39.91 -14.62
CA GLY A 305 20.11 41.29 -15.04
C GLY A 305 21.10 42.22 -14.37
N GLY A 306 21.58 41.90 -13.20
CA GLY A 306 22.57 42.64 -12.38
C GLY A 306 21.95 43.31 -11.16
N PRO A 307 22.66 43.35 -10.01
CA PRO A 307 22.13 43.83 -8.74
C PRO A 307 21.57 45.26 -8.82
N GLY A 308 20.33 45.46 -8.40
CA GLY A 308 19.70 46.76 -8.19
C GLY A 308 19.04 47.40 -9.42
N SER A 309 18.62 46.58 -10.41
CA SER A 309 17.77 47.06 -11.51
C SER A 309 16.29 46.81 -11.15
N PRO A 310 15.42 47.83 -11.12
CA PRO A 310 14.00 47.67 -10.89
C PRO A 310 13.38 46.78 -11.97
N GLY A 311 12.73 45.67 -11.53
CA GLY A 311 12.09 44.66 -12.38
C GLY A 311 13.00 43.50 -12.76
N GLU A 312 14.08 43.28 -12.03
CA GLU A 312 14.86 42.05 -12.10
C GLU A 312 14.13 40.95 -11.38
N SER A 313 13.69 39.97 -12.13
CA SER A 313 13.26 38.68 -11.59
C SER A 313 14.37 37.67 -11.77
N VAL A 314 14.70 36.91 -10.74
CA VAL A 314 15.47 35.68 -10.89
C VAL A 314 14.57 34.66 -11.56
N ASP A 315 14.72 34.52 -12.86
CA ASP A 315 13.99 33.51 -13.61
C ASP A 315 14.57 32.12 -13.28
N TYR A 316 13.93 31.45 -12.32
CA TYR A 316 14.22 30.07 -11.97
C TYR A 316 13.72 29.04 -12.99
N SER A 317 13.03 29.46 -14.03
CA SER A 317 12.64 28.62 -15.16
C SER A 317 13.88 28.06 -15.90
N ASP A 318 15.02 28.77 -15.86
CA ASP A 318 16.31 28.26 -16.33
C ASP A 318 17.09 27.49 -15.26
N ARG A 319 16.47 26.41 -14.73
CA ARG A 319 17.10 25.44 -13.85
C ARG A 319 18.06 24.49 -14.59
N SER A 320 18.49 24.86 -15.79
CA SER A 320 19.32 24.03 -16.66
C SER A 320 20.62 23.56 -16.00
N GLY A 321 21.12 24.28 -14.99
CA GLY A 321 22.30 23.89 -14.21
C GLY A 321 22.05 22.89 -13.09
N CYS A 322 20.78 22.55 -12.74
CA CYS A 322 20.46 21.76 -11.56
C CYS A 322 19.73 20.44 -11.82
N GLY A 323 19.68 19.98 -13.05
CA GLY A 323 18.82 18.83 -13.41
C GLY A 323 17.34 19.20 -13.40
N ALA A 324 16.50 18.35 -13.95
CA ALA A 324 15.06 18.55 -13.92
C ALA A 324 14.55 18.54 -12.46
N ALA A 325 13.49 19.32 -12.20
CA ALA A 325 12.80 19.34 -10.91
C ALA A 325 12.39 17.95 -10.44
N PHE A 326 12.16 17.05 -11.37
CA PHE A 326 11.90 15.63 -11.18
C PHE A 326 12.93 14.92 -10.29
N TYR A 327 14.24 15.11 -10.49
CA TYR A 327 15.28 14.43 -9.73
C TYR A 327 15.38 14.90 -8.28
N ARG A 328 14.82 16.06 -7.96
CA ARG A 328 14.83 16.64 -6.62
C ARG A 328 13.53 16.42 -5.85
N ARG A 329 12.58 15.65 -6.44
CA ARG A 329 11.36 15.28 -5.73
C ARG A 329 11.67 14.40 -4.54
N TYR A 330 11.16 14.79 -3.40
CA TYR A 330 11.46 14.18 -2.11
C TYR A 330 10.20 13.68 -1.43
N ASN A 331 10.23 12.45 -0.90
CA ASN A 331 9.06 11.81 -0.28
C ASN A 331 9.44 11.15 1.06
N PRO A 332 9.87 11.92 2.06
CA PRO A 332 10.24 11.39 3.36
C PRO A 332 9.00 11.00 4.17
N SER A 333 9.17 10.01 5.05
CA SER A 333 8.16 9.68 6.04
C SER A 333 8.78 9.17 7.34
N ASP A 334 8.14 9.53 8.45
CA ASP A 334 8.30 8.92 9.76
C ASP A 334 6.95 8.31 10.15
N THR A 335 6.90 6.98 10.22
CA THR A 335 5.67 6.23 10.51
C THR A 335 5.91 5.26 11.64
N GLY A 336 4.93 5.10 12.52
CA GLY A 336 5.03 4.17 13.62
C GLY A 336 3.66 3.72 14.10
N ASN A 337 3.65 2.54 14.74
CA ASN A 337 2.42 2.04 15.33
C ASN A 337 2.72 1.15 16.54
N ILE A 338 1.71 1.03 17.39
CA ILE A 338 1.65 0.08 18.50
C ILE A 338 0.33 -0.66 18.36
N ARG A 339 0.37 -1.99 18.46
CA ARG A 339 -0.77 -2.87 18.31
C ARG A 339 -0.82 -3.84 19.48
N GLY A 340 -2.00 -3.95 20.10
CA GLY A 340 -2.33 -5.02 21.03
C GLY A 340 -3.00 -6.18 20.31
N ALA A 341 -2.79 -7.38 20.79
CA ALA A 341 -3.53 -8.56 20.41
C ALA A 341 -3.84 -9.38 21.67
N SER A 342 -5.03 -9.95 21.77
CA SER A 342 -5.40 -10.71 22.95
C SER A 342 -6.39 -11.84 22.66
N ARG A 343 -6.38 -12.83 23.52
CA ARG A 343 -7.40 -13.88 23.59
C ARG A 343 -7.65 -14.23 25.03
N PHE A 344 -8.92 -14.29 25.40
CA PHE A 344 -9.37 -14.67 26.74
C PHE A 344 -10.50 -15.69 26.67
N THR A 345 -10.31 -16.85 27.21
CA THR A 345 -11.34 -17.88 27.44
C THR A 345 -12.14 -17.51 28.68
N ILE A 346 -13.33 -16.94 28.51
CA ILE A 346 -14.21 -16.53 29.62
C ILE A 346 -14.94 -17.75 30.23
N THR A 347 -15.42 -18.62 29.36
CA THR A 347 -15.94 -19.97 29.69
C THR A 347 -15.45 -20.92 28.61
N ASP A 348 -15.68 -22.24 28.81
CA ASP A 348 -15.29 -23.24 27.80
C ASP A 348 -15.85 -22.93 26.38
N ASP A 349 -16.99 -22.25 26.31
CA ASP A 349 -17.69 -21.93 25.06
C ASP A 349 -17.57 -20.45 24.66
N LEU A 350 -16.98 -19.58 25.49
CA LEU A 350 -16.99 -18.14 25.26
C LEU A 350 -15.58 -17.56 25.23
N ILE A 351 -15.19 -17.03 24.09
CA ILE A 351 -13.90 -16.35 23.86
C ILE A 351 -14.13 -14.86 23.65
N PHE A 352 -13.30 -14.04 24.26
CA PHE A 352 -13.25 -12.61 24.06
C PHE A 352 -11.89 -12.20 23.53
N THR A 353 -11.85 -11.26 22.55
CA THR A 353 -10.62 -10.60 22.08
C THR A 353 -10.76 -9.09 22.16
N PHE A 354 -9.65 -8.41 22.44
CA PHE A 354 -9.58 -6.96 22.46
C PHE A 354 -8.22 -6.51 21.91
N ASP A 355 -8.24 -5.96 20.69
CA ASP A 355 -7.05 -5.64 19.90
C ASP A 355 -7.00 -4.13 19.66
N PRO A 356 -6.43 -3.34 20.59
CA PRO A 356 -6.29 -1.89 20.44
C PRO A 356 -5.10 -1.55 19.56
N SER A 357 -5.15 -0.42 18.88
CA SER A 357 -4.06 0.06 18.05
C SER A 357 -3.91 1.57 18.07
N TYR A 358 -2.69 2.03 17.84
CA TYR A 358 -2.35 3.41 17.59
C TYR A 358 -1.37 3.52 16.43
N GLN A 359 -1.58 4.48 15.54
CA GLN A 359 -0.70 4.78 14.42
C GLN A 359 -0.37 6.27 14.37
N TYR A 360 0.89 6.56 14.10
CA TYR A 360 1.40 7.87 13.76
C TYR A 360 1.98 7.87 12.36
N VAL A 361 1.66 8.89 11.57
CA VAL A 361 2.24 9.14 10.26
C VAL A 361 2.61 10.62 10.16
N LYS A 362 3.86 10.88 9.78
CA LYS A 362 4.34 12.18 9.32
C LYS A 362 5.02 11.93 7.99
N ALA A 363 4.44 12.45 6.92
CA ALA A 363 4.92 12.22 5.58
C ALA A 363 4.76 13.48 4.75
N ASN A 364 5.65 13.67 3.78
CA ASN A 364 5.44 14.66 2.76
C ASN A 364 5.84 14.13 1.37
N GLY A 365 5.50 14.88 0.35
CA GLY A 365 5.92 14.63 -1.02
C GLY A 365 5.87 15.93 -1.77
N GLY A 366 6.93 16.25 -2.49
CA GLY A 366 7.00 17.49 -3.23
C GLY A 366 8.28 17.62 -4.00
N GLY A 367 8.46 18.80 -4.56
CA GLY A 367 9.62 19.16 -5.35
C GLY A 367 9.90 20.64 -5.27
N PRO A 368 10.85 21.11 -6.03
CA PRO A 368 11.17 22.52 -6.11
C PRO A 368 10.03 23.29 -6.78
N ASP A 369 9.83 24.52 -6.33
CA ASP A 369 8.90 25.48 -6.87
C ASP A 369 9.45 26.90 -6.71
N ASP A 370 8.85 27.86 -7.42
CA ASP A 370 9.26 29.27 -7.41
C ASP A 370 8.51 30.01 -6.30
N LEU A 371 9.28 30.65 -5.44
CA LEU A 371 8.77 31.46 -4.33
C LEU A 371 8.89 32.93 -4.70
N ARG A 372 7.80 33.70 -4.58
CA ARG A 372 7.73 35.12 -4.93
C ARG A 372 7.94 35.98 -3.73
N GLU A 373 8.92 36.87 -3.81
CA GLU A 373 9.20 37.88 -2.78
C GLU A 373 8.12 38.95 -2.72
N SER A 374 7.45 39.22 -3.86
CA SER A 374 6.36 40.18 -3.99
C SER A 374 5.10 39.80 -3.17
N PHE A 375 4.15 40.73 -3.14
CA PHE A 375 2.80 40.50 -2.66
C PHE A 375 1.88 40.07 -3.80
N PHE A 376 0.85 39.30 -3.45
CA PHE A 376 -0.29 39.06 -4.34
C PHE A 376 -1.29 40.21 -4.18
N THR A 377 -1.52 40.98 -5.25
CA THR A 377 -2.47 42.10 -5.23
C THR A 377 -3.83 41.66 -5.77
N SER A 378 -4.87 41.81 -4.96
CA SER A 378 -6.26 41.49 -5.36
C SER A 378 -7.23 42.51 -4.75
N GLY A 379 -8.17 43.04 -5.56
CA GLY A 379 -9.13 44.03 -5.13
C GLY A 379 -8.50 45.35 -4.59
N GLY A 380 -7.25 45.62 -4.98
CA GLY A 380 -6.49 46.81 -4.53
C GLY A 380 -5.83 46.62 -3.16
N THR A 381 -5.75 45.42 -2.64
CA THR A 381 -5.07 45.06 -1.40
C THR A 381 -3.96 44.04 -1.68
N ASP A 382 -2.84 44.21 -0.98
CA ASP A 382 -1.67 43.32 -1.06
C ASP A 382 -1.74 42.25 0.01
N TYR A 383 -1.52 40.99 -0.38
CA TYR A 383 -1.62 39.78 0.45
C TYR A 383 -0.32 39.01 0.42
N THR A 384 -0.05 38.28 1.50
CA THR A 384 0.90 37.16 1.52
C THR A 384 0.14 35.83 1.69
N GLY A 385 0.74 34.72 1.25
CA GLY A 385 0.13 33.41 1.26
C GLY A 385 0.26 32.66 -0.07
N ALA A 386 -0.56 31.66 -0.26
CA ALA A 386 -0.63 30.91 -1.51
C ALA A 386 -1.86 31.36 -2.32
N PHE A 387 -1.67 31.73 -3.59
CA PHE A 387 -2.74 32.19 -4.48
C PHE A 387 -2.47 31.69 -5.89
N ARG A 388 -3.49 31.07 -6.51
CA ARG A 388 -3.42 30.61 -7.91
C ARG A 388 -2.16 29.79 -8.22
N GLY A 389 -1.74 28.92 -7.29
CA GLY A 389 -0.51 28.12 -7.43
C GLY A 389 0.80 28.83 -7.07
N GLY A 390 0.85 30.15 -6.93
CA GLY A 390 2.05 30.90 -6.53
C GLY A 390 2.13 31.15 -5.03
N TYR A 391 3.35 31.33 -4.51
CA TYR A 391 3.66 31.55 -3.08
C TYR A 391 4.26 32.94 -2.87
N TYR A 392 3.56 33.83 -2.16
CA TYR A 392 3.88 35.24 -2.02
C TYR A 392 4.29 35.56 -0.57
N PHE A 393 5.50 36.06 -0.37
CA PHE A 393 6.10 36.28 0.93
C PHE A 393 6.06 37.71 1.41
N GLY A 394 5.99 38.71 0.50
CA GLY A 394 6.06 40.13 0.82
C GLY A 394 7.38 40.53 1.49
N ARG A 395 8.46 39.80 1.25
CA ARG A 395 9.77 40.06 1.82
C ARG A 395 10.91 39.55 0.93
N ASP A 396 12.04 40.24 1.01
CA ASP A 396 13.29 39.84 0.42
C ASP A 396 13.78 38.49 0.99
N LEU A 397 13.83 37.45 0.16
CA LEU A 397 14.23 36.09 0.51
C LEU A 397 15.69 35.82 0.14
N ASN A 398 16.21 36.47 -0.90
CA ASN A 398 17.56 36.30 -1.42
C ASN A 398 18.58 37.27 -0.81
N GLY A 399 18.12 38.40 -0.22
CA GLY A 399 18.94 39.36 0.51
C GLY A 399 19.56 40.44 -0.40
N ASP A 400 19.03 40.71 -1.55
CA ASP A 400 19.56 41.71 -2.50
C ASP A 400 18.96 43.11 -2.32
N GLY A 401 17.83 43.26 -1.64
CA GLY A 401 17.23 44.48 -1.15
C GLY A 401 16.00 44.98 -1.89
N ASP A 402 15.41 44.14 -2.79
CA ASP A 402 14.08 44.42 -3.38
C ASP A 402 13.08 43.27 -3.15
N LEU A 403 11.94 43.25 -3.86
CA LEU A 403 10.88 42.27 -3.74
C LEU A 403 10.36 41.78 -5.10
N ASP A 404 11.15 41.96 -6.12
CA ASP A 404 10.71 41.65 -7.49
C ASP A 404 11.12 40.23 -7.95
N ASP A 405 11.82 39.49 -7.08
CA ASP A 405 12.43 38.21 -7.40
C ASP A 405 11.55 36.99 -7.21
N GLU A 406 11.84 35.95 -7.97
CA GLU A 406 11.38 34.58 -7.74
C GLU A 406 12.56 33.72 -7.27
N VAL A 407 12.44 33.09 -6.08
CA VAL A 407 13.51 32.35 -5.41
C VAL A 407 13.17 30.87 -5.40
N ALA A 408 14.15 29.99 -5.67
CA ALA A 408 13.88 28.55 -5.58
C ALA A 408 13.59 28.09 -4.16
N GLY A 409 12.51 27.35 -4.01
CA GLY A 409 12.13 26.70 -2.76
C GLY A 409 11.64 25.29 -2.97
N ASN A 410 11.06 24.74 -1.92
CA ASN A 410 10.41 23.43 -1.95
C ASN A 410 9.04 23.53 -1.28
N ASP A 411 8.01 23.05 -1.97
CA ASP A 411 6.60 23.16 -1.61
C ASP A 411 5.91 21.82 -1.29
N PRO A 412 6.38 21.01 -0.34
CA PRO A 412 5.85 19.65 -0.13
C PRO A 412 4.40 19.66 0.31
N SER A 413 3.71 18.57 -0.06
CA SER A 413 2.41 18.20 0.51
C SER A 413 2.61 17.45 1.82
N GLN A 414 2.42 18.12 2.93
CA GLN A 414 2.62 17.59 4.27
C GLN A 414 1.37 16.89 4.79
N THR A 415 1.53 15.69 5.36
CA THR A 415 0.49 14.93 6.05
C THR A 415 0.96 14.57 7.46
N GLN A 416 0.08 14.76 8.44
CA GLN A 416 0.24 14.28 9.81
C GLN A 416 -1.02 13.57 10.25
N THR A 417 -0.88 12.29 10.65
CA THR A 417 -2.00 11.48 11.11
C THR A 417 -1.74 10.88 12.47
N HIS A 418 -2.74 10.98 13.33
CA HIS A 418 -2.86 10.22 14.57
C HIS A 418 -4.13 9.38 14.47
N ARG A 419 -3.98 8.06 14.50
CA ARG A 419 -5.08 7.12 14.35
C ARG A 419 -5.14 6.19 15.53
N TYR A 420 -6.32 5.98 16.06
CA TYR A 420 -6.63 5.07 17.16
C TYR A 420 -7.64 4.06 16.68
N GLY A 421 -7.47 2.80 17.04
CA GLY A 421 -8.38 1.73 16.63
C GLY A 421 -8.60 0.71 17.72
N VAL A 422 -9.71 0.00 17.62
CA VAL A 422 -10.04 -1.18 18.43
C VAL A 422 -10.78 -2.16 17.54
N VAL A 423 -10.36 -3.41 17.56
CA VAL A 423 -11.14 -4.57 17.07
C VAL A 423 -11.42 -5.45 18.26
N ALA A 424 -12.68 -5.65 18.59
CA ALA A 424 -13.10 -6.50 19.72
C ALA A 424 -14.09 -7.55 19.24
N ASN A 425 -13.89 -8.80 19.64
CA ASN A 425 -14.76 -9.90 19.27
C ASN A 425 -15.24 -10.66 20.51
N LEU A 426 -16.49 -11.06 20.48
CA LEU A 426 -17.09 -12.02 21.39
C LEU A 426 -17.55 -13.22 20.57
N ILE A 427 -16.92 -14.37 20.77
CA ILE A 427 -17.16 -15.60 20.01
C ILE A 427 -17.77 -16.61 20.98
N TYR A 428 -18.91 -17.17 20.62
CA TYR A 428 -19.62 -18.13 21.44
C TYR A 428 -19.93 -19.41 20.65
N ASP A 429 -19.42 -20.52 21.14
CA ASP A 429 -19.70 -21.86 20.64
C ASP A 429 -21.02 -22.33 21.22
N LEU A 430 -22.09 -22.37 20.42
CA LEU A 430 -23.41 -22.89 20.82
C LEU A 430 -23.33 -24.39 21.08
N ASN A 431 -22.52 -25.08 20.33
CA ASN A 431 -22.09 -26.48 20.45
C ASN A 431 -20.95 -26.70 19.43
N ASP A 432 -20.48 -27.95 19.28
CA ASP A 432 -19.36 -28.32 18.40
C ASP A 432 -19.60 -27.95 16.90
N ASP A 433 -20.85 -27.83 16.46
CA ASP A 433 -21.24 -27.58 15.08
C ASP A 433 -21.66 -26.13 14.82
N HIS A 434 -21.95 -25.33 15.84
CA HIS A 434 -22.58 -24.03 15.71
C HIS A 434 -21.86 -22.96 16.53
N ARG A 435 -21.38 -21.91 15.84
CA ARG A 435 -20.63 -20.79 16.43
C ARG A 435 -21.24 -19.47 16.02
N VAL A 436 -21.27 -18.52 16.91
CA VAL A 436 -21.66 -17.14 16.66
C VAL A 436 -20.55 -16.18 17.08
N ARG A 437 -20.46 -15.05 16.38
CA ARG A 437 -19.56 -13.93 16.72
C ARG A 437 -20.35 -12.63 16.71
N VAL A 438 -20.06 -11.77 17.68
CA VAL A 438 -20.39 -10.34 17.63
C VAL A 438 -19.08 -9.58 17.70
N ALA A 439 -18.86 -8.68 16.77
CA ALA A 439 -17.67 -7.86 16.74
C ALA A 439 -18.04 -6.37 16.81
N TYR A 440 -17.20 -5.61 17.50
CA TYR A 440 -17.22 -4.16 17.49
C TYR A 440 -15.88 -3.64 16.99
N THR A 441 -15.94 -2.79 15.98
CA THR A 441 -14.77 -2.15 15.41
C THR A 441 -14.92 -0.63 15.54
N TRP A 442 -13.90 -0.01 16.09
CA TRP A 442 -13.79 1.44 16.18
C TRP A 442 -12.49 1.90 15.56
N ASP A 443 -12.55 2.93 14.74
CA ASP A 443 -11.38 3.57 14.15
C ASP A 443 -11.59 5.07 14.14
N ARG A 444 -10.60 5.84 14.57
CA ARG A 444 -10.62 7.30 14.54
C ARG A 444 -9.26 7.86 14.15
N ALA A 445 -9.20 8.48 12.99
CA ALA A 445 -8.02 9.15 12.50
C ALA A 445 -8.21 10.68 12.50
N ARG A 446 -7.25 11.39 13.08
CA ARG A 446 -7.06 12.83 12.89
C ARG A 446 -6.05 13.01 11.78
N HIS A 447 -6.49 13.51 10.65
CA HIS A 447 -5.70 13.65 9.43
C HIS A 447 -5.53 15.13 9.09
N ARG A 448 -4.34 15.66 9.34
CA ARG A 448 -3.96 17.04 9.07
C ARG A 448 -3.15 17.09 7.77
N GLN A 449 -3.54 17.97 6.85
CA GLN A 449 -2.82 18.21 5.60
C GLN A 449 -2.51 19.70 5.47
N THR A 450 -1.21 20.01 5.30
CA THR A 450 -0.68 21.36 5.11
C THR A 450 0.31 21.35 3.94
N GLY A 451 0.93 22.47 3.66
CA GLY A 451 1.95 22.59 2.64
C GLY A 451 2.83 23.79 2.96
N GLN A 452 3.58 23.69 4.06
CA GLN A 452 4.59 24.67 4.40
C GLN A 452 5.71 24.67 3.38
N ILE A 453 6.28 25.81 3.14
CA ILE A 453 7.35 26.05 2.19
C ILE A 453 8.69 26.08 2.91
N THR A 454 9.75 25.56 2.31
CA THR A 454 11.11 25.64 2.83
C THR A 454 12.13 26.05 1.76
N ASN A 455 13.31 26.53 2.20
CA ASN A 455 14.38 26.92 1.31
C ASN A 455 14.99 25.75 0.57
N MET A 456 15.44 26.00 -0.64
CA MET A 456 16.45 25.20 -1.31
C MET A 456 17.86 25.67 -0.95
N LEU A 457 18.79 24.74 -0.80
CA LEU A 457 20.20 25.03 -0.58
C LEU A 457 20.91 25.36 -1.92
N ALA A 458 22.05 26.03 -1.83
CA ALA A 458 22.84 26.42 -3.03
C ALA A 458 23.29 25.21 -3.88
N ASN A 459 23.33 24.00 -3.33
CA ASN A 459 23.61 22.77 -4.06
C ASN A 459 22.38 22.10 -4.70
N GLY A 460 21.19 22.72 -4.62
CA GLY A 460 19.94 22.19 -5.14
C GLY A 460 19.20 21.21 -4.20
N GLU A 461 19.75 20.91 -3.03
CA GLU A 461 19.11 20.12 -2.01
C GLU A 461 18.07 20.93 -1.24
N ILE A 462 17.05 20.27 -0.72
CA ILE A 462 16.11 20.90 0.22
C ILE A 462 16.77 21.11 1.59
N SER A 463 16.50 22.23 2.24
CA SER A 463 17.08 22.55 3.55
C SER A 463 16.56 21.66 4.68
N ASN A 464 15.33 21.15 4.57
CA ASN A 464 14.71 20.25 5.54
C ASN A 464 13.74 19.29 4.85
N PRO A 465 13.84 17.96 5.07
CA PRO A 465 12.93 16.97 4.52
C PRO A 465 11.46 17.17 4.94
N PHE A 466 11.22 17.82 6.08
CA PHE A 466 9.89 18.18 6.54
C PHE A 466 9.80 19.71 6.71
N ALA A 467 9.27 20.40 5.72
CA ALA A 467 9.14 21.86 5.73
C ALA A 467 8.40 22.39 6.97
N ILE A 468 7.45 21.62 7.51
CA ILE A 468 6.73 21.96 8.74
C ILE A 468 7.61 22.15 9.98
N ASP A 469 8.81 21.54 10.01
CA ASP A 469 9.74 21.65 11.14
C ASP A 469 10.56 22.96 11.10
N ASN A 470 10.69 23.57 9.92
CA ASN A 470 11.40 24.85 9.75
C ASN A 470 10.86 25.58 8.50
N PRO A 471 9.61 26.08 8.53
CA PRO A 471 8.99 26.73 7.40
C PRO A 471 9.59 28.12 7.14
N LEU A 472 9.55 28.56 5.89
CA LEU A 472 9.74 29.96 5.55
C LEU A 472 8.56 30.79 6.06
N LEU A 473 8.89 31.98 6.56
CA LEU A 473 7.90 32.92 7.08
C LEU A 473 7.78 34.11 6.13
N ASP A 474 6.57 34.67 6.00
CA ASP A 474 6.31 35.92 5.29
C ASP A 474 6.81 37.15 6.06
N VAL A 475 6.57 38.34 5.52
CA VAL A 475 6.92 39.65 6.13
C VAL A 475 6.34 39.83 7.51
N ASN A 476 5.22 39.17 7.85
CA ASN A 476 4.54 39.26 9.14
C ASN A 476 4.97 38.16 10.12
N GLY A 477 5.91 37.29 9.73
CA GLY A 477 6.35 36.16 10.53
C GLY A 477 5.37 34.98 10.56
N VAL A 478 4.52 34.84 9.53
CA VAL A 478 3.55 33.79 9.39
C VAL A 478 4.06 32.80 8.33
N GLU A 479 3.87 31.49 8.55
CA GLU A 479 4.18 30.45 7.56
C GLU A 479 3.25 30.52 6.35
N VAL A 480 3.79 30.43 5.15
CA VAL A 480 3.02 30.29 3.91
C VAL A 480 2.66 28.83 3.71
N ASN A 481 1.39 28.58 3.42
CA ASN A 481 0.85 27.24 3.25
C ASN A 481 0.11 27.11 1.91
N LYS A 482 0.51 26.16 1.05
CA LYS A 482 -0.23 25.90 -0.18
C LYS A 482 -1.61 25.27 0.04
N ARG A 483 -1.85 24.68 1.20
CA ARG A 483 -3.14 24.19 1.67
C ARG A 483 -3.13 24.09 3.19
N ASN A 484 -4.30 24.17 3.80
CA ASN A 484 -4.45 24.09 5.26
C ASN A 484 -5.79 23.45 5.60
N ARG A 485 -5.81 22.13 5.79
CA ARG A 485 -7.03 21.37 6.00
C ARG A 485 -6.88 20.30 7.08
N LEU A 486 -7.96 20.05 7.82
CA LEU A 486 -8.04 19.05 8.88
C LEU A 486 -9.28 18.19 8.67
N SER A 487 -9.11 16.87 8.71
CA SER A 487 -10.25 15.96 8.75
C SER A 487 -10.16 14.96 9.89
N TYR A 488 -11.34 14.52 10.34
CA TYR A 488 -11.47 13.33 11.17
C TYR A 488 -12.21 12.26 10.36
N ALA A 489 -11.63 11.07 10.31
CA ALA A 489 -12.30 9.86 9.82
C ALA A 489 -12.70 9.05 11.03
N ILE A 490 -14.00 8.80 11.22
CA ILE A 490 -14.53 8.12 12.40
C ILE A 490 -15.40 6.97 11.93
N LEU A 491 -15.06 5.73 12.34
CA LEU A 491 -15.83 4.54 12.09
C LEU A 491 -16.28 3.93 13.41
N HIS A 492 -17.57 3.71 13.54
CA HIS A 492 -18.15 2.77 14.50
C HIS A 492 -18.83 1.65 13.72
N GLN A 493 -18.46 0.42 13.97
CA GLN A 493 -19.05 -0.72 13.28
C GLN A 493 -19.46 -1.78 14.28
N VAL A 494 -20.68 -2.26 14.12
CA VAL A 494 -21.18 -3.48 14.79
C VAL A 494 -21.37 -4.53 13.72
N SER A 495 -20.91 -5.74 13.99
CA SER A 495 -21.08 -6.86 13.08
C SER A 495 -21.43 -8.13 13.82
N GLY A 496 -22.17 -9.00 13.15
CA GLY A 496 -22.55 -10.32 13.64
C GLY A 496 -22.28 -11.38 12.59
N GLU A 497 -21.94 -12.55 13.02
CA GLU A 497 -21.62 -13.69 12.17
C GLU A 497 -22.04 -14.98 12.83
N TYR A 498 -22.62 -15.88 12.04
CA TYR A 498 -22.96 -17.24 12.41
C TYR A 498 -22.32 -18.20 11.43
N ARG A 499 -21.72 -19.28 11.96
CA ARG A 499 -21.27 -20.45 11.22
C ARG A 499 -21.94 -21.69 11.80
N GLY A 500 -22.52 -22.52 10.93
CA GLY A 500 -23.13 -23.78 11.31
C GLY A 500 -22.75 -24.91 10.37
N ASN A 501 -22.36 -26.05 10.93
CA ASN A 501 -22.04 -27.28 10.22
C ASN A 501 -23.26 -28.21 10.27
N PHE A 502 -23.69 -28.67 9.12
CA PHE A 502 -24.84 -29.56 8.93
C PHE A 502 -24.41 -30.82 8.16
N GLY A 503 -23.56 -31.64 8.78
CA GLY A 503 -22.88 -32.73 8.09
C GLY A 503 -21.88 -32.20 7.04
N ASP A 504 -22.10 -32.53 5.75
CA ASP A 504 -21.21 -32.09 4.66
C ASP A 504 -21.47 -30.62 4.21
N LEU A 505 -22.41 -29.93 4.85
CA LEU A 505 -22.76 -28.53 4.53
C LEU A 505 -22.38 -27.59 5.66
N THR A 506 -21.46 -26.65 5.40
CA THR A 506 -21.18 -25.51 6.29
C THR A 506 -21.88 -24.25 5.75
N VAL A 507 -22.65 -23.56 6.57
CA VAL A 507 -23.33 -22.31 6.23
C VAL A 507 -22.75 -21.17 7.05
N LYS A 508 -22.53 -20.02 6.41
CA LYS A 508 -22.06 -18.79 7.02
C LYS A 508 -23.03 -17.65 6.71
N LEU A 509 -23.48 -16.97 7.76
CA LEU A 509 -24.36 -15.81 7.67
C LEU A 509 -23.73 -14.67 8.43
N ALA A 510 -23.51 -13.53 7.78
CA ALA A 510 -22.87 -12.40 8.42
C ALA A 510 -23.49 -11.07 7.99
N MET A 511 -23.39 -10.09 8.86
CA MET A 511 -23.86 -8.72 8.64
C MET A 511 -22.89 -7.73 9.26
N ARG A 512 -22.45 -6.73 8.49
CA ARG A 512 -21.71 -5.55 8.97
C ARG A 512 -22.61 -4.33 8.93
N ALA A 513 -22.51 -3.47 9.93
CA ALA A 513 -23.17 -2.19 10.00
C ALA A 513 -22.15 -1.09 10.33
N PRO A 514 -21.38 -0.61 9.35
CA PRO A 514 -20.50 0.54 9.53
C PRO A 514 -21.32 1.83 9.61
N PHE A 515 -21.00 2.67 10.59
CA PHE A 515 -21.41 4.05 10.76
C PHE A 515 -20.17 4.90 10.60
N PHE A 516 -19.97 5.42 9.40
CA PHE A 516 -18.80 6.19 9.07
C PHE A 516 -19.11 7.68 9.00
N GLU A 517 -18.26 8.49 9.64
CA GLU A 517 -18.35 9.94 9.64
C GLU A 517 -17.04 10.56 9.20
N ARG A 518 -17.13 11.55 8.35
CA ARG A 518 -15.99 12.38 7.93
C ARG A 518 -16.27 13.82 8.27
N ASP A 519 -15.54 14.36 9.27
CA ASP A 519 -15.52 15.79 9.56
C ASP A 519 -14.43 16.45 8.74
N LEU A 520 -14.77 17.47 7.98
CA LEU A 520 -13.88 18.21 7.10
C LEU A 520 -13.81 19.67 7.58
N THR A 521 -12.60 20.21 7.67
CA THR A 521 -12.35 21.63 7.88
C THR A 521 -11.36 22.12 6.83
N GLN A 522 -11.76 23.05 5.98
CA GLN A 522 -10.94 23.78 5.04
C GLN A 522 -10.69 25.18 5.58
N ASN A 523 -9.40 25.52 5.79
CA ASN A 523 -9.00 26.82 6.32
C ASN A 523 -8.59 27.81 5.21
N CYS A 524 -8.63 27.40 3.95
CA CYS A 524 -8.35 28.22 2.77
C CYS A 524 -9.62 28.41 1.95
N TYR A 525 -9.64 29.37 1.05
CA TYR A 525 -10.72 29.57 0.08
C TYR A 525 -10.68 28.47 -0.97
N THR A 526 -11.80 27.78 -1.21
CA THR A 526 -11.90 26.80 -2.30
C THR A 526 -12.27 27.52 -3.58
N THR A 527 -11.40 27.45 -4.61
CA THR A 527 -11.52 28.28 -5.82
C THR A 527 -12.16 27.55 -6.99
N SER A 528 -12.20 26.18 -6.95
CA SER A 528 -12.72 25.39 -8.06
C SER A 528 -13.37 24.08 -7.63
N ILE A 529 -14.11 23.48 -8.58
CA ILE A 529 -14.72 22.13 -8.43
C ILE A 529 -13.69 21.00 -8.28
N SER A 530 -12.44 21.25 -8.65
CA SER A 530 -11.33 20.31 -8.49
C SER A 530 -10.69 20.38 -7.07
N GLY A 531 -11.13 21.33 -6.23
CA GLY A 531 -10.66 21.48 -4.86
C GLY A 531 -9.37 22.30 -4.71
N PHE A 532 -8.98 23.08 -5.73
CA PHE A 532 -7.91 24.07 -5.62
C PHE A 532 -8.26 25.13 -4.57
N VAL A 533 -7.25 25.69 -3.95
CA VAL A 533 -7.44 26.63 -2.84
C VAL A 533 -6.49 27.81 -2.93
N ASP A 534 -6.98 28.96 -2.52
CA ASP A 534 -6.17 30.13 -2.17
C ASP A 534 -6.10 30.25 -0.66
N CYS A 535 -4.91 30.39 -0.13
CA CYS A 535 -4.63 30.43 1.31
C CYS A 535 -4.02 31.80 1.70
N PRO A 536 -4.79 32.87 1.82
CA PRO A 536 -4.29 34.13 2.35
C PRO A 536 -3.78 33.93 3.79
N ASN A 537 -2.62 34.50 4.10
CA ASN A 537 -2.11 34.47 5.47
C ASN A 537 -3.01 35.29 6.41
N PRO A 538 -3.14 34.89 7.68
CA PRO A 538 -3.93 35.64 8.66
C PRO A 538 -3.35 37.03 8.89
N GLY A 539 -4.25 38.00 9.21
CA GLY A 539 -3.89 39.38 9.51
C GLY A 539 -4.21 40.39 8.42
N PHE A 540 -4.59 39.93 7.22
CA PHE A 540 -5.06 40.80 6.14
C PHE A 540 -6.59 40.95 6.15
N ASP A 541 -7.08 42.08 5.68
CA ASP A 541 -8.51 42.31 5.37
C ASP A 541 -8.81 41.61 4.02
N VAL A 542 -9.52 40.51 4.06
CA VAL A 542 -9.84 39.70 2.87
C VAL A 542 -11.01 40.25 2.05
N THR A 543 -11.64 41.36 2.43
CA THR A 543 -12.78 41.96 1.70
C THR A 543 -12.44 42.32 0.26
N GLY A 544 -11.22 42.80 0.00
CA GLY A 544 -10.73 43.05 -1.35
C GLY A 544 -10.61 41.78 -2.20
N TYR A 545 -10.06 40.71 -1.61
CA TYR A 545 -9.94 39.44 -2.24
C TYR A 545 -11.31 38.82 -2.58
N GLU A 546 -12.25 38.79 -1.59
CA GLU A 546 -13.61 38.26 -1.79
C GLU A 546 -14.37 39.02 -2.86
N THR A 547 -14.21 40.35 -2.92
CA THR A 547 -14.85 41.19 -3.95
C THR A 547 -14.32 40.88 -5.35
N ALA A 548 -13.00 40.65 -5.48
CA ALA A 548 -12.35 40.36 -6.75
C ALA A 548 -12.55 38.89 -7.20
N ASN A 549 -12.80 37.96 -6.26
CA ASN A 549 -12.96 36.53 -6.52
C ASN A 549 -14.33 36.03 -5.98
N PRO A 550 -15.45 36.48 -6.53
CA PRO A 550 -16.80 36.19 -6.00
C PRO A 550 -17.20 34.72 -6.07
N ASN A 551 -16.49 33.90 -6.86
CA ASN A 551 -16.70 32.47 -6.99
C ASN A 551 -15.90 31.63 -5.98
N ALA A 552 -14.93 32.24 -5.31
CA ALA A 552 -14.13 31.58 -4.28
C ALA A 552 -14.99 31.37 -3.03
N VAL A 553 -15.03 30.16 -2.56
CA VAL A 553 -15.82 29.76 -1.39
C VAL A 553 -14.97 29.93 -0.13
N ALA A 554 -15.45 30.74 0.81
CA ALA A 554 -14.76 31.03 2.07
C ALA A 554 -14.47 29.76 2.89
N PRO A 555 -13.47 29.81 3.79
CA PRO A 555 -13.14 28.71 4.70
C PRO A 555 -14.38 28.17 5.42
N ARG A 556 -14.56 26.87 5.40
CA ARG A 556 -15.74 26.23 6.01
C ARG A 556 -15.49 24.79 6.46
N SER A 557 -16.45 24.25 7.21
CA SER A 557 -16.45 22.86 7.67
C SER A 557 -17.72 22.15 7.22
N ARG A 558 -17.63 20.83 7.02
CA ARG A 558 -18.75 19.97 6.71
C ARG A 558 -18.54 18.59 7.32
N THR A 559 -19.63 17.99 7.84
CA THR A 559 -19.67 16.60 8.28
C THR A 559 -20.49 15.79 7.29
N ILE A 560 -19.92 14.70 6.79
CA ILE A 560 -20.56 13.77 5.85
C ILE A 560 -20.63 12.39 6.49
N LYS A 561 -21.77 11.70 6.35
CA LYS A 561 -22.02 10.39 6.96
C LYS A 561 -22.35 9.34 5.91
N TYR A 562 -21.82 8.14 6.11
CA TYR A 562 -22.00 6.99 5.23
C TYR A 562 -22.35 5.75 6.05
N ASP A 563 -23.66 5.51 6.19
CA ASP A 563 -24.18 4.36 6.94
C ASP A 563 -24.73 3.32 5.96
N LYS A 564 -24.31 2.07 6.08
CA LYS A 564 -24.77 0.98 5.20
C LYS A 564 -24.93 -0.32 5.99
N LEU A 565 -25.80 -1.20 5.50
CA LEU A 565 -25.86 -2.60 5.92
C LEU A 565 -25.19 -3.45 4.83
N LEU A 566 -24.23 -4.25 5.24
CA LEU A 566 -23.37 -5.03 4.36
C LEU A 566 -23.50 -6.53 4.69
N PRO A 567 -24.45 -7.25 4.09
CA PRO A 567 -24.58 -8.70 4.26
C PRO A 567 -23.42 -9.44 3.60
N ASN A 568 -23.07 -10.59 4.22
CA ASN A 568 -22.14 -11.58 3.68
C ASN A 568 -22.69 -12.96 3.98
N LEU A 569 -23.00 -13.73 2.96
CA LEU A 569 -23.69 -15.02 3.05
C LEU A 569 -22.94 -16.03 2.22
N GLY A 570 -22.71 -17.21 2.75
CA GLY A 570 -22.01 -18.23 1.98
C GLY A 570 -22.23 -19.63 2.52
N PHE A 571 -21.77 -20.60 1.75
CA PHE A 571 -21.75 -22.00 2.17
C PHE A 571 -20.53 -22.72 1.59
N ILE A 572 -20.16 -23.83 2.25
CA ILE A 572 -19.24 -24.84 1.75
C ILE A 572 -20.02 -26.15 1.72
N TYR A 573 -19.85 -26.94 0.66
CA TYR A 573 -20.36 -28.30 0.57
C TYR A 573 -19.21 -29.28 0.26
N ASP A 574 -18.95 -30.18 1.19
CA ASP A 574 -17.89 -31.18 1.06
C ASP A 574 -18.43 -32.42 0.34
N PHE A 575 -18.05 -32.61 -0.93
CA PHE A 575 -18.38 -33.82 -1.68
C PHE A 575 -17.70 -35.07 -1.08
N ASN A 576 -16.51 -34.86 -0.56
CA ASN A 576 -15.68 -35.82 0.14
C ASN A 576 -14.54 -35.06 0.84
N PRO A 577 -13.67 -35.72 1.63
CA PRO A 577 -12.58 -35.04 2.36
C PRO A 577 -11.58 -34.29 1.48
N ASP A 578 -11.52 -34.60 0.18
CA ASP A 578 -10.54 -34.01 -0.74
C ASP A 578 -11.14 -32.87 -1.58
N VAL A 579 -12.48 -32.78 -1.74
CA VAL A 579 -13.15 -31.88 -2.68
C VAL A 579 -14.29 -31.16 -2.02
N SER A 580 -14.22 -29.82 -2.04
CA SER A 580 -15.30 -28.96 -1.58
C SER A 580 -15.76 -27.95 -2.65
N LEU A 581 -17.03 -27.58 -2.60
CA LEU A 581 -17.63 -26.47 -3.32
C LEU A 581 -17.86 -25.33 -2.32
N PHE A 582 -17.47 -24.10 -2.67
CA PHE A 582 -17.83 -22.94 -1.90
C PHE A 582 -18.64 -21.94 -2.74
N ALA A 583 -19.52 -21.22 -2.08
CA ALA A 583 -20.18 -20.06 -2.69
C ALA A 583 -20.34 -18.95 -1.65
N ASN A 584 -20.25 -17.70 -2.13
CA ASN A 584 -20.37 -16.53 -1.29
C ASN A 584 -21.08 -15.39 -2.02
N TYR A 585 -21.88 -14.63 -1.29
CA TYR A 585 -22.38 -13.32 -1.66
C TYR A 585 -21.91 -12.32 -0.62
N ALA A 586 -21.35 -11.19 -1.05
CA ALA A 586 -20.93 -10.13 -0.17
C ALA A 586 -21.28 -8.76 -0.75
N LYS A 587 -21.74 -7.86 0.12
CA LYS A 587 -21.86 -6.43 -0.20
C LYS A 587 -20.63 -5.69 0.33
N GLY A 588 -19.98 -4.92 -0.56
CA GLY A 588 -18.81 -4.09 -0.24
C GLY A 588 -19.16 -2.60 -0.18
N LEU A 589 -18.30 -1.83 0.47
CA LEU A 589 -18.38 -0.37 0.60
C LEU A 589 -17.00 0.24 0.45
N SER A 590 -16.90 1.33 -0.33
CA SER A 590 -15.76 2.26 -0.29
C SER A 590 -16.31 3.68 -0.20
N VAL A 591 -15.93 4.40 0.84
CA VAL A 591 -16.29 5.81 1.01
C VAL A 591 -15.28 6.69 0.26
N PRO A 592 -15.68 7.86 -0.25
CA PRO A 592 -14.78 8.76 -0.94
C PRO A 592 -13.57 9.19 -0.08
N GLY A 593 -12.42 9.34 -0.71
CA GLY A 593 -11.21 9.89 -0.07
C GLY A 593 -11.31 11.39 0.20
N THR A 594 -10.27 11.95 0.81
CA THR A 594 -10.27 13.38 1.20
C THR A 594 -10.32 14.32 0.00
N ASP A 595 -9.71 13.98 -1.14
CA ASP A 595 -9.65 14.90 -2.26
C ASP A 595 -11.03 15.16 -2.88
N PRO A 596 -11.85 14.14 -3.24
CA PRO A 596 -13.23 14.41 -3.67
C PRO A 596 -14.09 15.05 -2.57
N LEU A 597 -13.82 14.75 -1.30
CA LEU A 597 -14.59 15.34 -0.19
C LEU A 597 -14.25 16.82 0.03
N TYR A 598 -12.99 17.22 -0.09
CA TYR A 598 -12.62 18.65 -0.02
C TYR A 598 -13.07 19.42 -1.28
N ALA A 599 -13.02 18.80 -2.46
CA ALA A 599 -13.60 19.37 -3.67
C ALA A 599 -15.11 19.63 -3.51
N SER A 600 -15.82 18.76 -2.78
CA SER A 600 -17.25 18.93 -2.50
C SER A 600 -17.58 20.19 -1.68
N LEU A 601 -16.60 20.75 -0.96
CA LEU A 601 -16.76 22.00 -0.22
C LEU A 601 -16.94 23.24 -1.13
N PHE A 602 -16.65 23.12 -2.40
CA PHE A 602 -16.97 24.18 -3.38
C PHE A 602 -18.48 24.38 -3.54
N PHE A 603 -19.27 23.33 -3.38
CA PHE A 603 -20.72 23.34 -3.62
C PHE A 603 -21.49 23.76 -2.35
N ASP A 604 -22.66 24.38 -2.54
CA ASP A 604 -23.59 24.67 -1.45
C ASP A 604 -24.24 23.39 -0.92
N ASP A 605 -24.70 23.41 0.33
CA ASP A 605 -25.21 22.21 1.03
C ASP A 605 -26.36 21.48 0.33
N ASN A 606 -27.15 22.20 -0.48
CA ASN A 606 -28.27 21.65 -1.25
C ASN A 606 -27.89 21.18 -2.65
N ASP A 607 -26.64 21.36 -3.07
CA ASP A 607 -26.14 20.93 -4.36
C ASP A 607 -25.80 19.42 -4.30
N PRO A 608 -26.14 18.62 -5.33
CA PRO A 608 -25.73 17.22 -5.40
C PRO A 608 -24.22 17.00 -5.25
N GLY A 609 -23.37 17.93 -5.74
CA GLY A 609 -21.92 17.88 -5.60
C GLY A 609 -21.40 18.02 -4.17
N ALA A 610 -22.25 18.50 -3.24
CA ALA A 610 -21.91 18.67 -1.83
C ALA A 610 -21.72 17.33 -1.06
N ASN A 611 -22.31 16.24 -1.55
CA ASN A 611 -22.35 14.95 -0.88
C ASN A 611 -21.96 13.82 -1.86
N PRO A 612 -20.66 13.62 -2.14
CA PRO A 612 -20.19 12.54 -3.01
C PRO A 612 -20.73 11.18 -2.55
N THR A 613 -21.27 10.40 -3.49
CA THR A 613 -21.86 9.09 -3.20
C THR A 613 -20.76 8.05 -2.93
N PRO A 614 -20.90 7.17 -1.92
CA PRO A 614 -19.95 6.10 -1.69
C PRO A 614 -20.12 5.00 -2.73
N GLU A 615 -19.03 4.38 -3.13
CA GLU A 615 -19.04 3.23 -4.02
C GLU A 615 -19.53 1.98 -3.27
N THR A 616 -20.29 1.14 -3.93
CA THR A 616 -20.75 -0.14 -3.38
C THR A 616 -20.60 -1.28 -4.37
N THR A 617 -20.34 -2.49 -3.87
CA THR A 617 -20.32 -3.71 -4.69
C THR A 617 -21.33 -4.71 -4.19
N ASP A 618 -21.93 -5.43 -5.13
CA ASP A 618 -22.59 -6.70 -4.89
C ASP A 618 -21.76 -7.77 -5.60
N SER A 619 -21.10 -8.65 -4.83
CA SER A 619 -20.17 -9.65 -5.35
C SER A 619 -20.63 -11.06 -5.06
N TRP A 620 -20.55 -11.94 -6.05
CA TRP A 620 -20.85 -13.36 -5.97
C TRP A 620 -19.62 -14.15 -6.37
N ASP A 621 -19.26 -15.13 -5.56
CA ASP A 621 -18.20 -16.09 -5.82
C ASP A 621 -18.76 -17.51 -5.81
N LEU A 622 -18.25 -18.36 -6.71
CA LEU A 622 -18.52 -19.80 -6.76
C LEU A 622 -17.22 -20.51 -7.10
N GLY A 623 -16.81 -21.50 -6.32
CA GLY A 623 -15.56 -22.20 -6.66
C GLY A 623 -15.45 -23.60 -6.06
N LEU A 624 -14.44 -24.29 -6.50
CA LEU A 624 -14.06 -25.63 -6.07
C LEU A 624 -12.68 -25.58 -5.41
N ARG A 625 -12.50 -26.32 -4.33
CA ARG A 625 -11.21 -26.64 -3.72
C ARG A 625 -10.93 -28.11 -3.82
N PHE A 626 -9.67 -28.41 -4.04
CA PHE A 626 -9.13 -29.76 -3.99
C PHE A 626 -7.91 -29.78 -3.07
N LYS A 627 -7.92 -30.68 -2.08
CA LYS A 627 -6.82 -30.82 -1.11
C LYS A 627 -6.56 -32.27 -0.85
N ARG A 628 -5.44 -32.78 -1.31
CA ARG A 628 -5.07 -34.20 -1.11
C ARG A 628 -3.56 -34.37 -1.05
N GLY A 629 -3.05 -34.69 0.12
CA GLY A 629 -1.62 -34.93 0.32
C GLY A 629 -0.78 -33.73 -0.12
N ASP A 630 0.05 -33.95 -1.13
CA ASP A 630 0.99 -32.97 -1.67
C ASP A 630 0.38 -32.05 -2.74
N ILE A 631 -0.94 -32.02 -2.93
CA ILE A 631 -1.63 -31.20 -3.91
C ILE A 631 -2.71 -30.36 -3.23
N GLU A 632 -2.70 -29.08 -3.52
CA GLU A 632 -3.74 -28.15 -3.13
C GLU A 632 -4.11 -27.26 -4.33
N ALA A 633 -5.41 -27.17 -4.63
CA ALA A 633 -5.89 -26.38 -5.76
C ALA A 633 -7.18 -25.65 -5.42
N GLN A 634 -7.37 -24.48 -6.01
CA GLN A 634 -8.60 -23.73 -5.98
C GLN A 634 -8.91 -23.20 -7.39
N LEU A 635 -10.19 -23.27 -7.78
CA LEU A 635 -10.71 -22.63 -8.97
C LEU A 635 -12.01 -21.93 -8.59
N GLY A 636 -12.09 -20.61 -8.81
CA GLY A 636 -13.24 -19.79 -8.52
C GLY A 636 -13.66 -18.96 -9.72
N ALA A 637 -14.96 -18.78 -9.89
CA ALA A 637 -15.55 -17.79 -10.79
C ALA A 637 -16.26 -16.74 -9.95
N TYR A 638 -16.21 -15.48 -10.40
CA TYR A 638 -16.85 -14.38 -9.70
C TYR A 638 -17.65 -13.49 -10.66
N TYR A 639 -18.64 -12.81 -10.09
CA TYR A 639 -19.37 -11.73 -10.73
C TYR A 639 -19.56 -10.61 -9.71
N THR A 640 -19.25 -9.37 -10.11
CA THR A 640 -19.42 -8.18 -9.27
C THR A 640 -20.18 -7.11 -10.02
N LYS A 641 -21.25 -6.61 -9.41
CA LYS A 641 -21.89 -5.36 -9.80
C LYS A 641 -21.31 -4.24 -8.95
N TYR A 642 -20.58 -3.33 -9.57
CA TYR A 642 -19.93 -2.20 -8.94
C TYR A 642 -20.72 -0.93 -9.24
N ASN A 643 -21.31 -0.33 -8.21
CA ASN A 643 -22.21 0.82 -8.33
C ASN A 643 -21.48 2.08 -7.86
N ASP A 644 -21.80 3.19 -8.51
CA ASP A 644 -21.34 4.54 -8.16
C ASP A 644 -19.80 4.67 -8.14
N ARG A 645 -19.09 3.98 -9.05
CA ARG A 645 -17.64 4.05 -9.16
C ARG A 645 -17.19 5.49 -9.37
N LEU A 646 -16.25 5.96 -8.54
CA LEU A 646 -15.57 7.24 -8.72
C LEU A 646 -14.41 7.10 -9.71
N ALA A 647 -14.38 7.98 -10.70
CA ALA A 647 -13.29 8.14 -11.65
C ALA A 647 -12.85 9.60 -11.72
N THR A 648 -11.68 9.85 -12.28
CA THR A 648 -11.17 11.20 -12.52
C THR A 648 -11.24 11.54 -14.00
N ALA A 649 -11.79 12.71 -14.32
CA ALA A 649 -11.69 13.36 -15.61
C ALA A 649 -10.66 14.49 -15.54
N PHE A 650 -10.00 14.78 -16.65
CA PHE A 650 -9.08 15.90 -16.75
C PHE A 650 -9.81 17.15 -17.27
N ASP A 651 -9.62 18.27 -16.58
CA ASP A 651 -10.10 19.59 -16.97
C ASP A 651 -8.90 20.44 -17.37
N PRO A 652 -8.64 20.61 -18.68
CA PRO A 652 -7.48 21.35 -19.16
C PRO A 652 -7.56 22.86 -18.91
N ASP A 653 -8.76 23.38 -18.68
CA ASP A 653 -9.00 24.82 -18.48
C ASP A 653 -8.91 25.23 -17.00
N ALA A 654 -8.78 24.27 -16.10
CA ALA A 654 -8.63 24.55 -14.68
C ALA A 654 -7.21 25.03 -14.35
N ASN A 655 -7.08 25.69 -13.17
CA ASN A 655 -5.77 26.14 -12.65
C ASN A 655 -5.00 27.04 -13.62
N ASP A 656 -5.69 28.06 -14.13
CA ASP A 656 -5.14 29.04 -15.10
C ASP A 656 -4.54 28.39 -16.39
N GLY A 657 -5.02 27.19 -16.76
CA GLY A 657 -4.59 26.46 -17.96
C GLY A 657 -3.56 25.35 -17.70
N GLU A 658 -3.14 25.13 -16.47
CA GLU A 658 -2.29 23.99 -16.11
C GLU A 658 -3.09 22.66 -16.00
N GLY A 659 -4.42 22.76 -15.97
CA GLY A 659 -5.33 21.63 -15.85
C GLY A 659 -5.51 21.11 -14.44
N ALA A 660 -6.62 20.42 -14.23
CA ALA A 660 -6.91 19.75 -12.95
C ALA A 660 -7.75 18.50 -13.12
N ARG A 661 -7.70 17.61 -12.14
CA ARG A 661 -8.54 16.41 -12.09
C ARG A 661 -9.85 16.70 -11.36
N VAL A 662 -10.96 16.34 -12.00
CA VAL A 662 -12.30 16.45 -11.44
C VAL A 662 -12.87 15.04 -11.22
N TYR A 663 -13.53 14.84 -10.08
CA TYR A 663 -14.13 13.55 -9.76
C TYR A 663 -15.51 13.41 -10.42
N ARG A 664 -15.73 12.24 -11.04
CA ARG A 664 -16.98 11.87 -11.71
C ARG A 664 -17.44 10.49 -11.24
N ASN A 665 -18.73 10.29 -11.16
CA ASN A 665 -19.34 9.00 -10.85
C ASN A 665 -19.66 8.29 -12.16
N LEU A 666 -19.09 7.10 -12.37
CA LEU A 666 -19.26 6.26 -13.57
C LEU A 666 -20.56 5.45 -13.59
N GLY A 667 -21.44 5.61 -12.57
CA GLY A 667 -22.64 4.78 -12.49
C GLY A 667 -22.29 3.32 -12.21
N VAL A 668 -22.68 2.41 -13.08
CA VAL A 668 -22.53 0.96 -12.88
C VAL A 668 -21.44 0.38 -13.76
N VAL A 669 -20.53 -0.39 -13.13
CA VAL A 669 -19.58 -1.26 -13.81
C VAL A 669 -19.89 -2.71 -13.47
N LYS A 670 -19.91 -3.60 -14.45
CA LYS A 670 -20.02 -5.05 -14.24
C LYS A 670 -18.66 -5.69 -14.45
N LYS A 671 -18.27 -6.54 -13.51
CA LYS A 671 -17.04 -7.33 -13.59
C LYS A 671 -17.36 -8.80 -13.46
N TRP A 672 -16.68 -9.64 -14.20
CA TRP A 672 -16.69 -11.08 -14.00
C TRP A 672 -15.32 -11.67 -14.32
N GLY A 673 -15.05 -12.84 -13.77
CA GLY A 673 -13.77 -13.48 -14.05
C GLY A 673 -13.64 -14.86 -13.43
N ILE A 674 -12.45 -15.42 -13.62
CA ILE A 674 -12.05 -16.73 -13.12
C ILE A 674 -10.66 -16.61 -12.53
N ASP A 675 -10.49 -17.09 -11.30
CA ASP A 675 -9.20 -17.18 -10.61
C ASP A 675 -8.91 -18.64 -10.28
N GLY A 676 -7.67 -19.05 -10.45
CA GLY A 676 -7.27 -20.42 -10.11
C GLY A 676 -5.81 -20.55 -9.71
N SER A 677 -5.54 -21.51 -8.83
CA SER A 677 -4.19 -21.87 -8.42
C SER A 677 -4.07 -23.37 -8.13
N VAL A 678 -2.87 -23.89 -8.35
CA VAL A 678 -2.48 -25.25 -7.99
C VAL A 678 -1.10 -25.22 -7.39
N ALA A 679 -0.96 -25.68 -6.15
CA ALA A 679 0.31 -25.98 -5.50
C ALA A 679 0.49 -27.50 -5.45
N TRP A 680 1.64 -27.98 -5.91
CA TRP A 680 1.95 -29.40 -5.97
C TRP A 680 3.40 -29.66 -5.57
N ARG A 681 3.59 -30.60 -4.68
CA ARG A 681 4.89 -31.16 -4.28
C ARG A 681 5.10 -32.53 -4.94
N PRO A 682 5.59 -32.58 -6.19
CA PRO A 682 5.81 -33.87 -6.90
C PRO A 682 6.76 -34.80 -6.16
N THR A 683 7.67 -34.24 -5.41
CA THR A 683 8.61 -34.95 -4.54
C THR A 683 8.83 -34.16 -3.26
N GLY A 684 9.33 -34.77 -2.19
CA GLY A 684 9.58 -34.10 -0.90
C GLY A 684 10.54 -32.90 -0.97
N ASN A 685 11.30 -32.75 -2.07
CA ASN A 685 12.27 -31.69 -2.30
C ASN A 685 11.92 -30.76 -3.47
N SER A 686 10.67 -30.76 -3.96
CA SER A 686 10.27 -29.92 -5.09
C SER A 686 8.89 -29.30 -4.85
N LEU A 687 8.67 -28.14 -5.44
CA LEU A 687 7.40 -27.42 -5.47
C LEU A 687 7.13 -26.93 -6.89
N LEU A 688 5.91 -27.11 -7.35
CA LEU A 688 5.35 -26.43 -8.51
C LEU A 688 4.07 -25.72 -8.09
N TYR A 689 4.09 -24.40 -8.18
CA TYR A 689 2.93 -23.55 -7.94
C TYR A 689 2.57 -22.84 -9.24
N VAL A 690 1.33 -22.98 -9.68
CA VAL A 690 0.80 -22.34 -10.89
C VAL A 690 -0.46 -21.59 -10.52
N PHE A 691 -0.59 -20.38 -11.01
CA PHE A 691 -1.74 -19.54 -10.74
C PHE A 691 -2.10 -18.66 -11.94
N GLY A 692 -3.35 -18.23 -12.00
CA GLY A 692 -3.79 -17.38 -13.09
C GLY A 692 -5.17 -16.82 -12.86
N SER A 693 -5.47 -15.74 -13.58
CA SER A 693 -6.76 -15.07 -13.55
C SER A 693 -7.16 -14.53 -14.91
N TYR A 694 -8.44 -14.47 -15.12
CA TYR A 694 -9.09 -13.72 -16.18
C TYR A 694 -10.11 -12.76 -15.55
N ASN A 695 -10.09 -11.51 -15.97
CA ASN A 695 -10.97 -10.44 -15.48
C ASN A 695 -11.51 -9.64 -16.66
N ASP A 696 -12.81 -9.56 -16.76
CA ASP A 696 -13.53 -8.76 -17.74
C ASP A 696 -14.40 -7.74 -17.04
N SER A 697 -14.38 -6.51 -17.53
CA SER A 697 -15.16 -5.40 -16.98
C SER A 697 -15.90 -4.65 -18.08
N GLU A 698 -17.09 -4.16 -17.76
CA GLU A 698 -17.94 -3.40 -18.68
C GLU A 698 -18.59 -2.22 -17.97
N ILE A 699 -18.23 -1.01 -18.36
CA ILE A 699 -18.90 0.24 -17.96
C ILE A 699 -20.27 0.28 -18.63
N LYS A 700 -21.34 0.60 -17.89
CA LYS A 700 -22.72 0.51 -18.40
C LYS A 700 -23.28 1.84 -18.89
N ASP A 701 -22.70 2.94 -18.47
CA ASP A 701 -23.20 4.28 -18.72
C ASP A 701 -22.16 5.15 -19.42
N ASP A 702 -22.59 6.04 -20.31
CA ASP A 702 -21.74 7.13 -20.78
C ASP A 702 -21.60 8.16 -19.66
N VAL A 703 -20.39 8.67 -19.48
CA VAL A 703 -20.01 9.53 -18.36
C VAL A 703 -19.56 10.89 -18.86
N GLN A 704 -19.91 11.95 -18.15
CA GLN A 704 -19.48 13.30 -18.50
C GLN A 704 -18.01 13.53 -18.09
N ASP A 705 -17.26 14.16 -18.99
CA ASP A 705 -15.94 14.72 -18.69
C ASP A 705 -16.01 15.93 -17.74
N ALA A 706 -14.92 16.63 -17.55
CA ALA A 706 -14.86 17.85 -16.74
C ALA A 706 -15.74 18.98 -17.27
N ASN A 707 -15.92 19.05 -18.59
CA ASN A 707 -16.71 20.06 -19.29
C ASN A 707 -18.20 19.68 -19.45
N ASN A 708 -18.65 18.60 -18.78
CA ASN A 708 -19.99 18.02 -18.87
C ASN A 708 -20.35 17.49 -20.29
N VAL A 709 -19.35 17.13 -21.10
CA VAL A 709 -19.54 16.45 -22.38
C VAL A 709 -19.57 14.95 -22.13
N PHE A 710 -20.56 14.24 -22.69
CA PHE A 710 -20.64 12.80 -22.55
C PHE A 710 -19.58 12.09 -23.39
N LEU A 711 -18.75 11.30 -22.74
CA LEU A 711 -17.77 10.40 -23.34
C LEU A 711 -18.39 9.03 -23.63
N PRO A 712 -18.00 8.36 -24.73
CA PRO A 712 -18.56 7.06 -25.10
C PRO A 712 -17.92 5.92 -24.27
N THR A 713 -18.20 5.89 -22.98
CA THR A 713 -17.67 4.89 -22.03
C THR A 713 -18.57 3.65 -21.90
N ALA A 714 -19.86 3.74 -22.31
CA ALA A 714 -20.76 2.60 -22.27
C ALA A 714 -20.26 1.44 -23.16
N GLY A 715 -20.20 0.23 -22.59
CA GLY A 715 -19.68 -0.96 -23.25
C GLY A 715 -18.16 -1.07 -23.27
N LYS A 716 -17.43 -0.13 -22.67
CA LYS A 716 -15.97 -0.14 -22.55
C LYS A 716 -15.51 -0.86 -21.29
N SER A 717 -14.26 -1.32 -21.30
CA SER A 717 -13.60 -1.90 -20.13
C SER A 717 -13.02 -0.82 -19.23
N GLU A 718 -12.98 -1.06 -17.92
CA GLU A 718 -12.22 -0.21 -17.00
C GLU A 718 -10.74 -0.19 -17.36
N SER A 719 -10.14 0.97 -17.22
CA SER A 719 -8.71 1.21 -17.43
C SER A 719 -7.83 0.76 -16.23
N GLY A 720 -6.52 0.67 -16.44
CA GLY A 720 -5.51 0.42 -15.40
C GLY A 720 -5.28 -1.04 -15.03
N ALA A 721 -6.25 -1.92 -15.19
CA ALA A 721 -6.17 -3.33 -14.80
C ALA A 721 -5.94 -4.28 -15.98
N PRO A 722 -5.12 -5.35 -15.80
CA PRO A 722 -4.95 -6.36 -16.85
C PRO A 722 -6.17 -7.26 -16.96
N GLN A 723 -6.52 -7.63 -18.20
CA GLN A 723 -7.62 -8.57 -18.46
C GLN A 723 -7.29 -9.99 -18.03
N TYR A 724 -6.01 -10.37 -18.05
CA TYR A 724 -5.56 -11.69 -17.61
C TYR A 724 -4.14 -11.63 -17.05
N SER A 725 -3.84 -12.58 -16.18
CA SER A 725 -2.48 -12.83 -15.72
C SER A 725 -2.26 -14.32 -15.50
N LEU A 726 -1.05 -14.79 -15.78
CA LEU A 726 -0.64 -16.17 -15.58
C LEU A 726 0.71 -16.18 -14.88
N GLY A 727 0.88 -17.01 -13.87
CA GLY A 727 2.14 -17.14 -13.17
C GLY A 727 2.45 -18.58 -12.78
N ALA A 728 3.73 -18.86 -12.61
CA ALA A 728 4.21 -20.13 -12.08
C ALA A 728 5.49 -19.92 -11.28
N ARG A 729 5.64 -20.66 -10.20
CA ARG A 729 6.90 -20.82 -9.45
C ARG A 729 7.26 -22.29 -9.38
N GLY A 730 8.44 -22.64 -9.90
CA GLY A 730 9.07 -23.96 -9.74
C GLY A 730 10.22 -23.86 -8.76
N GLN A 731 10.38 -24.86 -7.87
CA GLN A 731 11.44 -24.93 -6.90
C GLN A 731 11.91 -26.37 -6.74
N ILE A 732 13.21 -26.56 -6.64
CA ILE A 732 13.81 -27.87 -6.38
C ILE A 732 15.03 -27.74 -5.47
N ALA A 733 15.10 -28.61 -4.46
CA ALA A 733 16.25 -28.74 -3.59
C ALA A 733 17.03 -30.02 -3.92
N PHE A 734 18.36 -29.94 -3.95
CA PHE A 734 19.25 -31.07 -4.11
C PHE A 734 20.53 -30.88 -3.29
N GLY A 735 20.73 -31.75 -2.31
CA GLY A 735 21.79 -31.56 -1.31
C GLY A 735 21.60 -30.23 -0.58
N ASP A 736 22.66 -29.44 -0.51
CA ASP A 736 22.66 -28.14 0.17
C ASP A 736 22.21 -26.98 -0.72
N PHE A 737 21.79 -27.27 -1.95
CA PHE A 737 21.33 -26.28 -2.93
C PHE A 737 19.83 -26.32 -3.13
N GLU A 738 19.22 -25.15 -3.27
CA GLU A 738 17.86 -24.96 -3.69
C GLU A 738 17.82 -23.96 -4.85
N ILE A 739 17.11 -24.27 -5.91
CA ILE A 739 16.89 -23.37 -7.07
C ILE A 739 15.39 -23.12 -7.19
N GLY A 740 15.02 -21.84 -7.24
CA GLY A 740 13.69 -21.36 -7.53
C GLY A 740 13.67 -20.57 -8.83
N THR A 741 12.56 -20.66 -9.56
CA THR A 741 12.29 -19.84 -10.75
C THR A 741 10.83 -19.45 -10.73
N GLN A 742 10.57 -18.17 -10.98
CA GLN A 742 9.23 -17.60 -11.05
C GLN A 742 9.02 -16.94 -12.40
N VAL A 743 7.86 -17.18 -13.00
CA VAL A 743 7.43 -16.52 -14.24
C VAL A 743 6.08 -15.89 -14.00
N LYS A 744 5.89 -14.65 -14.45
CA LYS A 744 4.57 -14.02 -14.49
C LYS A 744 4.37 -13.28 -15.79
N HIS A 745 3.28 -13.60 -16.49
CA HIS A 745 2.78 -12.88 -17.65
C HIS A 745 1.60 -12.02 -17.24
N THR A 746 1.66 -10.72 -17.54
CA THR A 746 0.61 -9.74 -17.32
C THR A 746 0.05 -9.29 -18.65
N GLY A 747 -1.25 -9.40 -18.84
CA GLY A 747 -1.96 -9.00 -20.05
C GLY A 747 -1.96 -7.50 -20.29
N PRO A 748 -2.40 -7.07 -21.46
CA PRO A 748 -2.47 -5.65 -21.80
C PRO A 748 -3.51 -4.92 -20.93
N ARG A 749 -3.32 -3.58 -20.78
CA ARG A 749 -4.17 -2.72 -19.97
C ARG A 749 -4.58 -1.49 -20.77
N TYR A 750 -5.86 -1.11 -20.68
CA TYR A 750 -6.30 0.16 -21.22
C TYR A 750 -5.80 1.32 -20.36
N VAL A 751 -5.45 2.44 -21.02
CA VAL A 751 -4.97 3.65 -20.36
C VAL A 751 -6.14 4.44 -19.80
N ASN A 752 -7.22 4.53 -20.55
CA ASN A 752 -8.42 5.30 -20.23
C ASN A 752 -9.70 4.47 -20.41
N ASP A 753 -10.80 4.95 -19.81
CA ASP A 753 -12.10 4.28 -19.83
C ASP A 753 -12.83 4.44 -21.18
N THR A 754 -12.33 5.27 -22.09
CA THR A 754 -12.77 5.32 -23.51
C THR A 754 -12.15 4.22 -24.36
N ASN A 755 -11.14 3.51 -23.82
CA ASN A 755 -10.39 2.40 -24.44
C ASN A 755 -9.65 2.78 -25.73
N GLU A 756 -9.25 4.03 -25.88
CA GLU A 756 -8.54 4.54 -27.06
C GLU A 756 -7.10 4.08 -27.12
N ASN A 757 -6.44 3.96 -25.95
CA ASN A 757 -5.04 3.61 -25.84
C ASN A 757 -4.82 2.39 -24.93
N LYS A 758 -3.77 1.63 -25.25
CA LYS A 758 -3.48 0.36 -24.59
C LYS A 758 -1.98 0.17 -24.36
N VAL A 759 -1.62 -0.12 -23.13
CA VAL A 759 -0.28 -0.58 -22.76
C VAL A 759 -0.15 -2.07 -23.05
N GLY A 760 0.97 -2.48 -23.65
CA GLY A 760 1.24 -3.88 -24.04
C GLY A 760 1.32 -4.86 -22.87
N SER A 761 1.22 -6.14 -23.16
CA SER A 761 1.52 -7.23 -22.23
C SER A 761 3.02 -7.40 -22.04
N TYR A 762 3.43 -7.97 -20.90
CA TYR A 762 4.82 -8.27 -20.59
C TYR A 762 4.97 -9.57 -19.80
N THR A 763 6.18 -10.13 -19.82
CA THR A 763 6.51 -11.36 -19.08
C THR A 763 7.78 -11.14 -18.26
N LEU A 764 7.67 -11.28 -16.94
CA LEU A 764 8.82 -11.24 -16.06
C LEU A 764 9.23 -12.64 -15.65
N VAL A 765 10.53 -12.85 -15.58
CA VAL A 765 11.14 -14.10 -15.11
C VAL A 765 12.16 -13.76 -14.05
N ASP A 766 12.00 -14.36 -12.87
CA ASP A 766 12.91 -14.22 -11.75
C ASP A 766 13.52 -15.58 -11.39
N MET A 767 14.70 -15.56 -10.79
CA MET A 767 15.41 -16.77 -10.35
C MET A 767 16.07 -16.55 -8.99
N ASP A 768 16.04 -17.55 -8.16
CA ASP A 768 16.77 -17.62 -6.91
C ASP A 768 17.60 -18.92 -6.82
N VAL A 769 18.77 -18.80 -6.21
CA VAL A 769 19.64 -19.93 -5.88
C VAL A 769 20.09 -19.78 -4.45
N ARG A 770 19.75 -20.72 -3.59
CA ARG A 770 20.16 -20.75 -2.18
C ARG A 770 21.12 -21.91 -1.96
N TRP A 771 22.23 -21.63 -1.27
CA TRP A 771 23.20 -22.60 -0.82
C TRP A 771 23.29 -22.57 0.70
N THR A 772 22.82 -23.64 1.35
CA THR A 772 22.95 -23.81 2.81
C THR A 772 24.36 -24.32 3.11
N ILE A 773 25.14 -23.52 3.85
CA ILE A 773 26.54 -23.82 4.15
C ILE A 773 26.72 -24.41 5.55
N GLY A 774 25.70 -24.41 6.38
CA GLY A 774 25.72 -24.97 7.73
C GLY A 774 24.51 -24.59 8.56
N GLU A 775 24.51 -25.00 9.81
CA GLU A 775 23.54 -24.64 10.82
C GLU A 775 24.11 -23.63 11.81
N PHE A 776 23.27 -22.71 12.28
CA PHE A 776 23.66 -21.73 13.29
C PHE A 776 23.49 -22.32 14.71
N PRO A 777 24.33 -22.00 15.69
CA PRO A 777 24.28 -22.61 17.03
C PRO A 777 23.00 -22.44 17.81
N THR A 778 22.20 -21.39 17.53
CA THR A 778 20.89 -21.14 18.14
C THR A 778 19.72 -21.64 17.28
N GLY A 779 20.01 -22.49 16.29
CA GLY A 779 19.04 -23.01 15.31
C GLY A 779 18.96 -22.18 14.05
N GLY A 780 18.36 -22.75 13.01
CA GLY A 780 18.25 -22.17 11.68
C GLY A 780 19.52 -22.33 10.81
N ASP A 781 19.35 -22.07 9.53
CA ASP A 781 20.39 -22.26 8.52
C ASP A 781 21.37 -21.07 8.46
N VAL A 782 22.59 -21.35 8.03
CA VAL A 782 23.50 -20.37 7.45
C VAL A 782 23.53 -20.59 5.96
N ALA A 783 23.07 -19.61 5.17
CA ALA A 783 22.95 -19.77 3.74
C ALA A 783 23.44 -18.53 2.97
N VAL A 784 23.86 -18.77 1.73
CA VAL A 784 24.09 -17.70 0.75
C VAL A 784 23.03 -17.82 -0.33
N GLN A 785 22.36 -16.72 -0.63
CA GLN A 785 21.28 -16.70 -1.64
C GLN A 785 21.54 -15.64 -2.70
N LEU A 786 21.52 -16.06 -3.96
CA LEU A 786 21.53 -15.19 -5.14
C LEU A 786 20.09 -15.02 -5.60
N ASN A 787 19.64 -13.80 -5.80
CA ASN A 787 18.37 -13.49 -6.43
C ASN A 787 18.62 -12.67 -7.69
N MET A 788 17.92 -12.99 -8.77
CA MET A 788 17.88 -12.20 -10.01
C MET A 788 16.43 -11.93 -10.37
N THR A 789 16.10 -10.67 -10.57
CA THR A 789 14.76 -10.22 -10.99
C THR A 789 14.80 -9.72 -12.42
N ASN A 790 13.70 -9.95 -13.16
CA ASN A 790 13.58 -9.56 -14.56
C ASN A 790 14.81 -10.00 -15.38
N ILE A 791 15.16 -11.28 -15.36
CA ILE A 791 16.44 -11.81 -15.92
C ILE A 791 16.64 -11.50 -17.40
N PHE A 792 15.56 -11.29 -18.16
CA PHE A 792 15.60 -10.97 -19.59
C PHE A 792 15.63 -9.47 -19.87
N ASP A 793 15.59 -8.64 -18.82
CA ASP A 793 15.58 -7.17 -18.91
C ASP A 793 14.41 -6.65 -19.75
N GLU A 794 13.23 -7.28 -19.58
CA GLU A 794 11.99 -6.89 -20.25
C GLU A 794 11.64 -5.46 -19.92
N TYR A 795 11.44 -4.63 -20.95
CA TYR A 795 10.91 -3.29 -20.81
C TYR A 795 9.37 -3.35 -20.72
N TYR A 796 8.81 -2.71 -19.74
CA TYR A 796 7.37 -2.62 -19.58
C TYR A 796 6.97 -1.31 -18.87
N ILE A 797 5.79 -0.82 -19.20
CA ILE A 797 5.17 0.25 -18.44
C ILE A 797 4.64 -0.37 -17.14
N GLY A 798 5.17 0.09 -16.01
CA GLY A 798 4.85 -0.40 -14.69
C GLY A 798 3.49 0.07 -14.20
N PHE A 799 3.49 0.85 -13.13
CA PHE A 799 2.26 1.40 -12.54
C PHE A 799 1.75 2.62 -13.31
N PHE A 800 0.45 2.67 -13.51
CA PHE A 800 -0.33 3.87 -13.83
C PHE A 800 -1.75 3.74 -13.27
N GLY A 801 -2.32 4.85 -12.84
CA GLY A 801 -3.75 4.93 -12.51
C GLY A 801 -4.58 5.02 -13.79
N GLY A 802 -5.69 4.30 -13.86
CA GLY A 802 -6.66 4.50 -14.93
C GLY A 802 -7.34 5.86 -14.79
N SER A 803 -7.66 6.49 -15.91
CA SER A 803 -8.43 7.73 -15.98
C SER A 803 -9.67 7.57 -16.86
N LEU A 804 -10.53 8.57 -16.88
CA LEU A 804 -11.72 8.55 -17.72
C LEU A 804 -11.34 8.78 -19.20
N ASP A 805 -10.58 9.82 -19.49
CA ASP A 805 -10.32 10.35 -20.83
C ASP A 805 -8.86 10.77 -21.07
N ASP A 806 -8.03 10.82 -20.04
CA ASP A 806 -6.65 11.28 -20.12
C ASP A 806 -5.67 10.15 -20.46
N PHE A 807 -4.56 10.51 -21.12
CA PHE A 807 -3.41 9.61 -21.29
C PHE A 807 -2.73 9.28 -19.96
N GLY A 808 -2.79 10.21 -19.00
CA GLY A 808 -2.21 10.05 -17.69
C GLY A 808 -0.69 9.93 -17.68
N PHE A 809 -0.17 9.69 -16.49
CA PHE A 809 1.25 9.49 -16.21
C PHE A 809 1.49 8.06 -15.73
N ALA A 810 2.63 7.50 -16.10
CA ALA A 810 3.02 6.15 -15.70
C ALA A 810 4.49 6.11 -15.25
N GLN A 811 4.83 5.02 -14.60
CA GLN A 811 6.19 4.71 -14.19
C GLN A 811 6.71 3.51 -15.00
N ILE A 812 7.98 3.56 -15.38
CA ILE A 812 8.64 2.43 -16.02
C ILE A 812 8.78 1.31 -15.00
N GLY A 813 8.59 0.07 -15.44
CA GLY A 813 8.74 -1.12 -14.61
C GLY A 813 10.18 -1.40 -14.20
N ALA A 814 10.34 -2.20 -13.14
CA ALA A 814 11.63 -2.55 -12.58
C ALA A 814 12.56 -3.21 -13.61
N PRO A 815 13.80 -2.70 -13.80
CA PRO A 815 14.78 -3.27 -14.70
C PRO A 815 15.39 -4.55 -14.13
N ARG A 816 16.23 -5.26 -14.94
CA ARG A 816 16.98 -6.41 -14.46
C ARG A 816 17.92 -6.04 -13.32
N ALA A 817 17.83 -6.78 -12.21
CA ALA A 817 18.68 -6.59 -11.05
C ALA A 817 19.11 -7.94 -10.45
N ALA A 818 20.21 -7.91 -9.69
CA ALA A 818 20.66 -9.07 -8.91
C ALA A 818 21.06 -8.66 -7.50
N SER A 819 20.87 -9.56 -6.55
CA SER A 819 21.33 -9.39 -5.17
C SER A 819 21.91 -10.69 -4.62
N LEU A 820 22.92 -10.55 -3.76
CA LEU A 820 23.55 -11.64 -3.02
C LEU A 820 23.33 -11.38 -1.53
N SER A 821 22.75 -12.36 -0.84
CA SER A 821 22.44 -12.30 0.58
C SER A 821 23.17 -13.37 1.37
N LEU A 822 23.73 -12.98 2.52
CA LEU A 822 24.13 -13.91 3.59
C LEU A 822 22.99 -13.94 4.59
N ILE A 823 22.48 -15.13 4.89
CA ILE A 823 21.34 -15.37 5.75
C ILE A 823 21.79 -16.26 6.91
N ILE A 824 21.48 -15.90 8.13
CA ILE A 824 21.85 -16.62 9.36
C ILE A 824 20.60 -16.79 10.23
N GLY A 825 20.35 -18.03 10.72
CA GLY A 825 19.29 -18.30 11.68
C GLY A 825 17.86 -18.24 11.14
N TYR A 826 17.69 -18.39 9.84
CA TYR A 826 16.40 -18.14 9.19
C TYR A 826 15.76 -19.42 8.63
#